data_036707af88423b74578e845c19705bc4
#
_entry.id   036707af88423b74578e845c19705bc4
#
_cell.length_a   1.000
_cell.length_b   1.000
_cell.length_c   1.000
_cell.angle_alpha   90.00
_cell.angle_beta   90.00
_cell.angle_gamma   90.00
#
_symmetry.space_group_name_H-M   'P 1'
#
loop_
_entity.id
_entity.type
_entity.pdbx_description
1 polymer ?
#
loop_
_entity_poly.entity_id
_entity_poly.type
_entity_poly.pdbx_seq_one_letter_code
_entity_poly.pdbx_strand_id
1 'polypeptide(L)'
;MQDRKSLYSRSCIFFGVHYLILLLVFMVFTGTYGYPGGFWQGLWMTIATLTYPIIYLLPGAGATWLLLLSRRRGMHLAAAAVAVAWTSFLELLLVVDMVVLHNWGYHINGLVINLMFTPGGFSAMGLDAATIIPSCLLVLVFLALNILLAAATCKWRRLDPALEAMRKIRPWKTWTACALAVALFVSSLFIQGVSDFFRRKEVLSATASYPVTFTIRIRRFMKKLGFTQPPREDTPFDDESDRVSALNYPERPIQRETPKTPLNIIWLTSESLRADHLNARTMPNAWRLAGQGVHSTDHYSGGHGTRNAMFSMFYGLYGNNWNSFLNAKRGPLLFDWLREDGYLFNVQTSARFTYPEFDQTIFASIPSGDMKEMDSSDPSWVRDVKAVDRILGFLEARAADGKPFFCFQFFEGTHAPYNFDPERPLLKEYMPKINYATVSDEDAQLLYNRQVNAAHDIDRQIGRILDFLEKHPEVKERTIIVINGDHGEEFYEKGRLGHNSTFVDEQLKTPLVITIPGVEHRTVAHRTHHTDIIPTIAPFLGVKNPPKDYSVGESILDDGYDRQFYVSCGWKLDCFITRDYKYILPTGTGAKYYGRNLSTGDDKPLGDDGEFLRRYAKMLVQANHDMMRFVKKGK
;
A
#
# COMPACT_ATOMS: atom_id res chain seq x y z
N MET A 1 -4.30 26.98 48.22
CA MET A 1 -5.09 25.97 47.52
C MET A 1 -5.86 26.67 46.42
N GLN A 2 -5.58 26.38 45.16
CA GLN A 2 -6.40 26.86 44.06
C GLN A 2 -7.80 26.26 44.19
N ASP A 3 -8.84 27.11 44.14
CA ASP A 3 -10.23 26.66 44.17
C ASP A 3 -10.48 25.70 42.98
N ARG A 4 -11.13 24.58 43.20
CA ARG A 4 -11.48 23.57 42.21
C ARG A 4 -12.20 24.18 41.00
N LYS A 5 -13.07 25.16 41.22
CA LYS A 5 -13.76 25.90 40.15
C LYS A 5 -12.75 26.67 39.28
N SER A 6 -11.66 27.19 39.86
CA SER A 6 -10.59 27.84 39.14
C SER A 6 -9.82 26.86 38.22
N LEU A 7 -9.47 25.66 38.72
CA LEU A 7 -8.80 24.65 37.94
C LEU A 7 -9.62 24.18 36.75
N TYR A 8 -10.92 23.96 36.97
CA TYR A 8 -11.85 23.58 35.92
C TYR A 8 -11.93 24.67 34.83
N SER A 9 -12.13 25.94 35.20
CA SER A 9 -12.18 27.05 34.22
C SER A 9 -10.84 27.22 33.46
N ARG A 10 -9.71 27.01 34.12
CA ARG A 10 -8.37 27.06 33.49
C ARG A 10 -8.16 25.90 32.51
N SER A 11 -8.65 24.69 32.83
CA SER A 11 -8.62 23.57 31.89
C SER A 11 -9.50 23.81 30.67
N CYS A 12 -10.65 24.49 30.81
CA CYS A 12 -11.47 24.91 29.67
C CYS A 12 -10.73 25.87 28.75
N ILE A 13 -9.94 26.82 29.29
CA ILE A 13 -9.11 27.69 28.46
C ILE A 13 -8.02 26.89 27.74
N PHE A 14 -7.37 25.96 28.45
CA PHE A 14 -6.35 25.08 27.86
C PHE A 14 -6.93 24.31 26.65
N PHE A 15 -8.03 23.59 26.81
CA PHE A 15 -8.69 22.88 25.71
C PHE A 15 -9.27 23.82 24.66
N GLY A 16 -9.68 25.02 25.01
CA GLY A 16 -10.11 26.04 24.06
C GLY A 16 -9.00 26.51 23.11
N VAL A 17 -7.77 26.67 23.63
CA VAL A 17 -6.59 26.95 22.78
C VAL A 17 -6.31 25.79 21.86
N HIS A 18 -6.34 24.55 22.36
CA HIS A 18 -6.14 23.36 21.52
C HIS A 18 -7.25 23.18 20.47
N TYR A 19 -8.49 23.55 20.80
CA TYR A 19 -9.56 23.60 19.78
C TYR A 19 -9.20 24.51 18.62
N LEU A 20 -8.66 25.71 18.89
CA LEU A 20 -8.24 26.63 17.84
C LEU A 20 -7.05 26.09 17.02
N ILE A 21 -6.10 25.42 17.67
CA ILE A 21 -4.97 24.76 17.00
C ILE A 21 -5.51 23.65 16.07
N LEU A 22 -6.34 22.76 16.59
CA LEU A 22 -6.92 21.68 15.80
C LEU A 22 -7.82 22.21 14.68
N LEU A 23 -8.57 23.28 14.93
CA LEU A 23 -9.39 23.92 13.91
C LEU A 23 -8.54 24.39 12.71
N LEU A 24 -7.38 25.01 12.98
CA LEU A 24 -6.45 25.41 11.92
C LEU A 24 -5.93 24.19 11.14
N VAL A 25 -5.56 23.12 11.82
CA VAL A 25 -5.14 21.86 11.17
C VAL A 25 -6.25 21.28 10.28
N PHE A 26 -7.49 21.27 10.77
CA PHE A 26 -8.64 20.81 9.99
C PHE A 26 -8.97 21.71 8.80
N MET A 27 -8.72 23.01 8.92
CA MET A 27 -8.81 23.94 7.78
C MET A 27 -7.74 23.63 6.72
N VAL A 28 -6.53 23.27 7.13
CA VAL A 28 -5.48 22.81 6.19
C VAL A 28 -5.93 21.53 5.48
N PHE A 29 -6.41 20.51 6.19
CA PHE A 29 -6.94 19.30 5.56
C PHE A 29 -8.06 19.61 4.55
N THR A 30 -8.99 20.49 4.92
CA THR A 30 -10.06 20.94 4.03
C THR A 30 -9.51 21.63 2.77
N GLY A 31 -8.50 22.50 2.94
CA GLY A 31 -7.85 23.22 1.83
C GLY A 31 -7.08 22.29 0.89
N THR A 32 -6.40 21.29 1.42
CA THR A 32 -5.64 20.30 0.63
C THR A 32 -6.53 19.47 -0.28
N TYR A 33 -7.72 19.09 0.19
CA TYR A 33 -8.69 18.36 -0.63
C TYR A 33 -9.46 19.24 -1.62
N GLY A 34 -9.51 20.56 -1.38
CA GLY A 34 -10.30 21.51 -2.14
C GLY A 34 -11.81 21.39 -1.86
N TYR A 35 -12.57 22.36 -2.39
CA TYR A 35 -14.04 22.32 -2.43
C TYR A 35 -14.48 22.02 -3.88
N PRO A 36 -14.60 20.77 -4.31
CA PRO A 36 -15.08 20.48 -5.66
C PRO A 36 -16.62 20.55 -5.72
N GLY A 37 -17.18 21.72 -5.53
CA GLY A 37 -18.37 22.20 -6.20
C GLY A 37 -19.74 21.59 -5.91
N GLY A 38 -20.13 21.37 -4.64
CA GLY A 38 -21.52 21.04 -4.33
C GLY A 38 -21.98 21.61 -2.99
N PHE A 39 -23.21 22.18 -2.91
CA PHE A 39 -23.76 22.74 -1.67
C PHE A 39 -23.67 21.77 -0.48
N TRP A 40 -24.08 20.52 -0.67
CA TRP A 40 -24.08 19.52 0.41
C TRP A 40 -22.69 19.13 0.85
N GLN A 41 -21.74 19.08 -0.06
CA GLN A 41 -20.35 18.84 0.25
C GLN A 41 -19.75 19.99 1.07
N GLY A 42 -19.91 21.24 0.59
CA GLY A 42 -19.44 22.42 1.32
C GLY A 42 -20.04 22.54 2.71
N LEU A 43 -21.35 22.29 2.83
CA LEU A 43 -22.06 22.29 4.11
C LEU A 43 -21.49 21.23 5.06
N TRP A 44 -21.33 19.99 4.57
CA TRP A 44 -20.77 18.89 5.37
C TRP A 44 -19.35 19.19 5.83
N MET A 45 -18.48 19.64 4.91
CA MET A 45 -17.09 19.98 5.23
C MET A 45 -16.98 21.11 6.25
N THR A 46 -17.81 22.16 6.11
CA THR A 46 -17.85 23.27 7.07
C THR A 46 -18.24 22.78 8.47
N ILE A 47 -19.32 22.01 8.56
CA ILE A 47 -19.78 21.47 9.85
C ILE A 47 -18.73 20.50 10.44
N ALA A 48 -18.12 19.65 9.62
CA ALA A 48 -17.10 18.72 10.05
C ALA A 48 -15.86 19.46 10.56
N THR A 49 -15.35 20.46 9.84
CA THR A 49 -14.21 21.29 10.25
C THR A 49 -14.43 21.92 11.64
N LEU A 50 -15.65 22.37 11.92
CA LEU A 50 -15.99 23.00 13.21
C LEU A 50 -16.18 21.96 14.35
N THR A 51 -16.68 20.77 14.05
CA THR A 51 -17.13 19.85 15.10
C THR A 51 -16.13 18.73 15.40
N TYR A 52 -15.38 18.24 14.42
CA TYR A 52 -14.42 17.14 14.65
C TYR A 52 -13.29 17.51 15.61
N PRO A 53 -12.70 18.73 15.62
CA PRO A 53 -11.73 19.12 16.65
C PRO A 53 -12.27 18.97 18.08
N ILE A 54 -13.57 19.29 18.30
CA ILE A 54 -14.23 19.10 19.60
C ILE A 54 -14.25 17.59 19.95
N ILE A 55 -14.69 16.76 19.00
CA ILE A 55 -14.81 15.30 19.21
C ILE A 55 -13.44 14.68 19.53
N TYR A 56 -12.37 15.12 18.86
CA TYR A 56 -11.03 14.61 19.11
C TYR A 56 -10.50 15.01 20.49
N LEU A 57 -10.86 16.20 20.99
CA LEU A 57 -10.45 16.66 22.32
C LEU A 57 -11.29 16.04 23.46
N LEU A 58 -12.52 15.60 23.19
CA LEU A 58 -13.45 15.11 24.22
C LEU A 58 -12.88 14.02 25.13
N PRO A 59 -12.19 12.97 24.66
CA PRO A 59 -11.68 11.92 25.56
C PRO A 59 -10.72 12.46 26.62
N GLY A 60 -9.74 13.28 26.20
CA GLY A 60 -8.77 13.87 27.13
C GLY A 60 -9.40 14.93 28.04
N ALA A 61 -10.30 15.76 27.51
CA ALA A 61 -11.02 16.75 28.31
C ALA A 61 -11.92 16.06 29.34
N GLY A 62 -12.67 15.05 28.94
CA GLY A 62 -13.53 14.26 29.83
C GLY A 62 -12.75 13.59 30.96
N ALA A 63 -11.64 12.90 30.62
CA ALA A 63 -10.75 12.29 31.62
C ALA A 63 -10.15 13.32 32.57
N THR A 64 -9.69 14.47 32.04
CA THR A 64 -9.17 15.58 32.84
C THR A 64 -10.25 16.09 33.82
N TRP A 65 -11.46 16.34 33.34
CA TRP A 65 -12.56 16.86 34.17
C TRP A 65 -13.01 15.85 35.21
N LEU A 66 -13.05 14.55 34.91
CA LEU A 66 -13.31 13.50 35.89
C LEU A 66 -12.27 13.48 37.02
N LEU A 67 -10.99 13.60 36.70
CA LEU A 67 -9.91 13.66 37.68
C LEU A 67 -10.01 14.93 38.58
N LEU A 68 -10.42 16.07 37.99
CA LEU A 68 -10.66 17.31 38.73
C LEU A 68 -11.86 17.24 39.68
N LEU A 69 -12.72 16.21 39.61
CA LEU A 69 -13.77 15.98 40.61
C LEU A 69 -13.18 15.60 41.97
N SER A 70 -11.99 15.05 42.02
CA SER A 70 -11.31 14.70 43.28
C SER A 70 -10.81 15.95 44.03
N ARG A 71 -10.73 15.86 45.36
CA ARG A 71 -10.13 16.89 46.22
C ARG A 71 -8.64 16.65 46.45
N ARG A 72 -8.09 15.53 46.01
CA ARG A 72 -6.69 15.14 46.24
C ARG A 72 -5.76 15.88 45.27
N ARG A 73 -4.71 16.53 45.79
CA ARG A 73 -3.72 17.26 44.98
C ARG A 73 -3.06 16.38 43.91
N GLY A 74 -2.78 15.10 44.22
CA GLY A 74 -2.24 14.15 43.24
C GLY A 74 -3.14 13.94 42.04
N MET A 75 -4.48 13.96 42.23
CA MET A 75 -5.42 13.84 41.11
C MET A 75 -5.46 15.09 40.22
N HIS A 76 -5.21 16.28 40.81
CA HIS A 76 -5.10 17.51 40.01
C HIS A 76 -3.80 17.50 39.13
N LEU A 77 -2.71 16.93 39.66
CA LEU A 77 -1.49 16.74 38.87
C LEU A 77 -1.72 15.68 37.76
N ALA A 78 -2.39 14.57 38.08
CA ALA A 78 -2.77 13.56 37.11
C ALA A 78 -3.67 14.16 36.02
N ALA A 79 -4.63 15.04 36.38
CA ALA A 79 -5.48 15.73 35.41
C ALA A 79 -4.67 16.60 34.43
N ALA A 80 -3.69 17.35 34.95
CA ALA A 80 -2.79 18.14 34.09
C ALA A 80 -1.93 17.24 33.18
N ALA A 81 -1.40 16.14 33.72
CA ALA A 81 -0.62 15.18 32.95
C ALA A 81 -1.45 14.54 31.83
N VAL A 82 -2.70 14.12 32.10
CA VAL A 82 -3.62 13.58 31.11
C VAL A 82 -3.95 14.62 30.03
N ALA A 83 -4.23 15.87 30.42
CA ALA A 83 -4.53 16.93 29.46
C ALA A 83 -3.34 17.16 28.49
N VAL A 84 -2.11 17.30 29.04
CA VAL A 84 -0.89 17.51 28.25
C VAL A 84 -0.60 16.29 27.37
N ALA A 85 -0.67 15.08 27.92
CA ALA A 85 -0.37 13.87 27.16
C ALA A 85 -1.35 13.68 25.98
N TRP A 86 -2.66 13.88 26.22
CA TRP A 86 -3.66 13.74 25.19
C TRP A 86 -3.51 14.76 24.07
N THR A 87 -3.32 16.03 24.40
CA THR A 87 -3.18 17.09 23.39
C THR A 87 -1.88 16.94 22.60
N SER A 88 -0.75 16.61 23.26
CA SER A 88 0.51 16.32 22.57
C SER A 88 0.39 15.11 21.64
N PHE A 89 -0.30 14.05 22.07
CA PHE A 89 -0.56 12.88 21.24
C PHE A 89 -1.40 13.24 20.00
N LEU A 90 -2.46 14.02 20.16
CA LEU A 90 -3.31 14.42 19.02
C LEU A 90 -2.56 15.29 18.02
N GLU A 91 -1.83 16.28 18.49
CA GLU A 91 -1.07 17.19 17.64
C GLU A 91 0.00 16.43 16.86
N LEU A 92 0.75 15.56 17.53
CA LEU A 92 1.73 14.69 16.89
C LEU A 92 1.09 13.77 15.85
N LEU A 93 -0.01 13.09 16.23
CA LEU A 93 -0.73 12.19 15.33
C LEU A 93 -1.19 12.93 14.07
N LEU A 94 -1.74 14.14 14.21
CA LEU A 94 -2.22 14.92 13.08
C LEU A 94 -1.07 15.45 12.19
N VAL A 95 0.08 15.81 12.78
CA VAL A 95 1.26 16.21 12.00
C VAL A 95 1.82 15.01 11.23
N VAL A 96 1.95 13.85 11.86
CA VAL A 96 2.38 12.62 11.17
C VAL A 96 1.39 12.26 10.07
N ASP A 97 0.09 12.37 10.34
CA ASP A 97 -0.96 12.11 9.35
C ASP A 97 -0.93 13.07 8.16
N MET A 98 -0.58 14.35 8.40
CA MET A 98 -0.37 15.33 7.30
C MET A 98 0.81 14.93 6.41
N VAL A 99 1.91 14.45 6.99
CA VAL A 99 3.06 13.95 6.22
C VAL A 99 2.69 12.71 5.41
N VAL A 100 1.95 11.77 6.01
CA VAL A 100 1.44 10.58 5.31
C VAL A 100 0.51 10.98 4.17
N LEU A 101 -0.41 11.91 4.42
CA LEU A 101 -1.33 12.40 3.39
C LEU A 101 -0.60 13.11 2.24
N HIS A 102 0.41 13.91 2.55
CA HIS A 102 1.20 14.63 1.54
C HIS A 102 1.94 13.66 0.63
N ASN A 103 2.73 12.76 1.22
CA ASN A 103 3.60 11.85 0.47
C ASN A 103 2.83 10.72 -0.23
N TRP A 104 1.85 10.10 0.46
CA TRP A 104 1.16 8.89 -0.04
C TRP A 104 -0.31 9.09 -0.39
N GLY A 105 -0.89 10.27 -0.18
CA GLY A 105 -2.26 10.62 -0.60
C GLY A 105 -3.37 9.98 0.20
N TYR A 106 -3.08 9.36 1.33
CA TYR A 106 -4.08 8.80 2.24
C TYR A 106 -3.75 9.13 3.71
N HIS A 107 -4.76 9.19 4.54
CA HIS A 107 -4.59 9.29 5.99
C HIS A 107 -4.06 7.98 6.58
N ILE A 108 -3.51 8.05 7.81
CA ILE A 108 -3.14 6.85 8.58
C ILE A 108 -4.33 5.90 8.60
N ASN A 109 -4.14 4.69 8.08
CA ASN A 109 -5.18 3.69 7.86
C ASN A 109 -4.73 2.30 8.31
N GLY A 110 -5.55 1.28 8.02
CA GLY A 110 -5.24 -0.09 8.39
C GLY A 110 -3.94 -0.65 7.81
N LEU A 111 -3.48 -0.16 6.63
CA LEU A 111 -2.18 -0.54 6.06
C LEU A 111 -1.04 -0.03 6.95
N VAL A 112 -1.05 1.28 7.28
CA VAL A 112 -0.02 1.90 8.13
C VAL A 112 0.00 1.24 9.52
N ILE A 113 -1.18 0.99 10.10
CA ILE A 113 -1.30 0.30 11.40
C ILE A 113 -0.77 -1.14 11.29
N ASN A 114 -1.09 -1.86 10.23
CA ASN A 114 -0.58 -3.21 10.00
C ASN A 114 0.95 -3.22 9.89
N LEU A 115 1.54 -2.30 9.12
CA LEU A 115 2.99 -2.12 9.02
C LEU A 115 3.64 -1.86 10.39
N MET A 116 3.02 -1.01 11.21
CA MET A 116 3.59 -0.67 12.54
C MET A 116 3.58 -1.84 13.53
N PHE A 117 2.57 -2.71 13.48
CA PHE A 117 2.36 -3.75 14.49
C PHE A 117 2.69 -5.18 14.03
N THR A 118 3.01 -5.39 12.75
CA THR A 118 3.44 -6.69 12.25
C THR A 118 4.96 -6.87 12.40
N PRO A 119 5.46 -8.01 12.85
CA PRO A 119 6.89 -8.26 12.93
C PRO A 119 7.58 -8.04 11.58
N GLY A 120 8.60 -7.18 11.56
CA GLY A 120 9.32 -6.78 10.33
C GLY A 120 8.69 -5.63 9.56
N GLY A 121 7.42 -5.26 9.80
CA GLY A 121 6.75 -4.17 9.10
C GLY A 121 7.39 -2.79 9.33
N PHE A 122 7.93 -2.55 10.52
CA PHE A 122 8.64 -1.31 10.82
C PHE A 122 9.92 -1.17 9.97
N SER A 123 10.65 -2.26 9.76
CA SER A 123 11.82 -2.29 8.88
C SER A 123 11.42 -2.08 7.41
N ALA A 124 10.25 -2.59 7.00
CA ALA A 124 9.71 -2.41 5.66
C ALA A 124 9.29 -0.95 5.36
N MET A 125 9.12 -0.10 6.39
CA MET A 125 8.85 1.33 6.18
C MET A 125 10.12 2.13 5.82
N GLY A 126 11.30 1.50 5.81
CA GLY A 126 12.56 2.16 5.45
C GLY A 126 12.98 3.29 6.39
N LEU A 127 12.46 3.34 7.63
CA LEU A 127 12.74 4.40 8.59
C LEU A 127 14.14 4.25 9.17
N ASP A 128 15.00 5.21 8.88
CA ASP A 128 16.35 5.29 9.40
C ASP A 128 16.49 6.33 10.55
N ALA A 129 17.71 6.47 11.07
CA ALA A 129 17.99 7.43 12.12
C ALA A 129 17.75 8.89 11.69
N ALA A 130 17.82 9.19 10.38
CA ALA A 130 17.58 10.54 9.87
C ALA A 130 16.09 10.94 9.98
N THR A 131 15.19 9.97 9.97
CA THR A 131 13.75 10.19 10.21
C THR A 131 13.39 10.03 11.69
N ILE A 132 13.93 9.02 12.36
CA ILE A 132 13.57 8.69 13.76
C ILE A 132 14.02 9.80 14.73
N ILE A 133 15.25 10.30 14.62
CA ILE A 133 15.77 11.31 15.57
C ILE A 133 14.97 12.62 15.51
N PRO A 134 14.72 13.25 14.34
CA PRO A 134 13.88 14.43 14.25
C PRO A 134 12.45 14.18 14.75
N SER A 135 11.89 12.99 14.49
CA SER A 135 10.55 12.63 14.98
C SER A 135 10.51 12.57 16.51
N CYS A 136 11.50 11.98 17.16
CA CYS A 136 11.63 11.98 18.62
C CYS A 136 11.77 13.40 19.18
N LEU A 137 12.57 14.25 18.54
CA LEU A 137 12.70 15.65 18.94
C LEU A 137 11.38 16.41 18.81
N LEU A 138 10.61 16.16 17.75
CA LEU A 138 9.29 16.74 17.55
C LEU A 138 8.32 16.35 18.69
N VAL A 139 8.33 15.10 19.12
CA VAL A 139 7.56 14.63 20.30
C VAL A 139 7.91 15.45 21.54
N LEU A 140 9.21 15.64 21.80
CA LEU A 140 9.67 16.42 22.94
C LEU A 140 9.27 17.89 22.85
N VAL A 141 9.30 18.48 21.66
CA VAL A 141 8.87 19.87 21.41
C VAL A 141 7.37 20.02 21.71
N PHE A 142 6.52 19.16 21.16
CA PHE A 142 5.07 19.22 21.43
C PHE A 142 4.78 19.04 22.93
N LEU A 143 5.44 18.07 23.57
CA LEU A 143 5.28 17.85 25.00
C LEU A 143 5.70 19.09 25.82
N ALA A 144 6.86 19.68 25.50
CA ALA A 144 7.35 20.88 26.18
C ALA A 144 6.42 22.09 25.98
N LEU A 145 5.96 22.33 24.74
CA LEU A 145 5.02 23.42 24.44
C LEU A 145 3.69 23.25 25.20
N ASN A 146 3.15 22.03 25.26
CA ASN A 146 1.92 21.75 25.97
C ASN A 146 2.09 21.83 27.50
N ILE A 147 3.24 21.45 28.05
CA ILE A 147 3.58 21.69 29.46
C ILE A 147 3.63 23.18 29.76
N LEU A 148 4.31 23.96 28.89
CA LEU A 148 4.41 25.41 29.04
C LEU A 148 3.03 26.07 28.94
N LEU A 149 2.19 25.65 28.00
CA LEU A 149 0.82 26.15 27.85
C LEU A 149 -0.05 25.80 29.08
N ALA A 150 0.06 24.57 29.60
CA ALA A 150 -0.62 24.16 30.83
C ALA A 150 -0.14 24.98 32.04
N ALA A 151 1.18 25.19 32.17
CA ALA A 151 1.73 26.02 33.22
C ALA A 151 1.31 27.50 33.10
N ALA A 152 1.29 28.04 31.86
CA ALA A 152 0.82 29.39 31.58
C ALA A 152 -0.67 29.54 31.95
N THR A 153 -1.53 28.63 31.50
CA THR A 153 -2.97 28.67 31.84
C THR A 153 -3.23 28.53 33.33
N CYS A 154 -2.38 27.78 34.05
CA CYS A 154 -2.50 27.62 35.49
C CYS A 154 -1.95 28.80 36.33
N LYS A 155 -0.91 29.50 35.89
CA LYS A 155 -0.19 30.49 36.68
C LYS A 155 -0.40 31.95 36.21
N TRP A 156 -0.86 32.16 34.97
CA TRP A 156 -0.91 33.49 34.39
C TRP A 156 -2.09 34.32 34.91
N ARG A 157 -1.81 35.29 35.77
CA ARG A 157 -2.80 36.19 36.40
C ARG A 157 -3.55 37.06 35.38
N ARG A 158 -2.97 37.36 34.22
CA ARG A 158 -3.67 38.09 33.12
C ARG A 158 -4.90 37.37 32.58
N LEU A 159 -5.05 36.06 32.85
CA LEU A 159 -6.24 35.30 32.52
C LEU A 159 -7.38 35.45 33.53
N ASP A 160 -7.13 36.04 34.72
CA ASP A 160 -8.13 36.17 35.74
C ASP A 160 -9.38 36.97 35.31
N PRO A 161 -9.26 38.08 34.51
CA PRO A 161 -10.45 38.75 33.98
C PRO A 161 -11.28 37.84 33.03
N ALA A 162 -10.62 37.06 32.17
CA ALA A 162 -11.29 36.09 31.29
C ALA A 162 -11.98 34.98 32.08
N LEU A 163 -11.34 34.49 33.15
CA LEU A 163 -11.91 33.49 34.05
C LEU A 163 -13.11 34.03 34.79
N GLU A 164 -13.10 35.30 35.26
CA GLU A 164 -14.24 35.96 35.85
C GLU A 164 -15.39 36.13 34.85
N ALA A 165 -15.09 36.51 33.60
CA ALA A 165 -16.07 36.62 32.53
C ALA A 165 -16.74 35.25 32.26
N MET A 166 -15.92 34.16 32.16
CA MET A 166 -16.44 32.80 32.01
C MET A 166 -17.34 32.36 33.17
N ARG A 167 -17.01 32.72 34.42
CA ARG A 167 -17.84 32.44 35.60
C ARG A 167 -19.19 33.18 35.62
N LYS A 168 -19.25 34.34 34.96
CA LYS A 168 -20.47 35.15 34.79
C LYS A 168 -21.37 34.63 33.67
N ILE A 169 -20.88 33.69 32.82
CA ILE A 169 -21.70 33.08 31.77
C ILE A 169 -22.82 32.27 32.46
N ARG A 170 -24.04 32.61 32.13
CA ARG A 170 -25.21 31.89 32.66
C ARG A 170 -25.17 30.43 32.20
N PRO A 171 -25.44 29.44 33.08
CA PRO A 171 -25.34 28.01 32.74
C PRO A 171 -26.13 27.63 31.47
N TRP A 172 -27.28 28.24 31.25
CA TRP A 172 -28.07 27.95 30.05
C TRP A 172 -27.35 28.28 28.74
N LYS A 173 -26.53 29.36 28.70
CA LYS A 173 -25.74 29.71 27.48
C LYS A 173 -24.70 28.63 27.22
N THR A 174 -24.06 28.09 28.23
CA THR A 174 -23.12 26.97 28.08
C THR A 174 -23.83 25.71 27.58
N TRP A 175 -25.01 25.39 28.18
CA TRP A 175 -25.80 24.25 27.71
C TRP A 175 -26.30 24.44 26.28
N THR A 176 -26.71 25.64 25.90
CA THR A 176 -27.10 25.97 24.51
C THR A 176 -25.94 25.79 23.53
N ALA A 177 -24.74 26.26 23.89
CA ALA A 177 -23.54 26.07 23.05
C ALA A 177 -23.18 24.57 22.90
N CYS A 178 -23.21 23.80 23.97
CA CYS A 178 -23.01 22.37 23.93
C CYS A 178 -24.08 21.65 23.09
N ALA A 179 -25.36 22.01 23.27
CA ALA A 179 -26.45 21.44 22.48
C ALA A 179 -26.30 21.78 20.98
N LEU A 180 -25.90 23.01 20.67
CA LEU A 180 -25.61 23.40 19.28
C LEU A 180 -24.44 22.61 18.67
N ALA A 181 -23.34 22.44 19.40
CA ALA A 181 -22.19 21.65 18.93
C ALA A 181 -22.60 20.19 18.68
N VAL A 182 -23.38 19.60 19.59
CA VAL A 182 -23.91 18.23 19.40
C VAL A 182 -24.86 18.18 18.21
N ALA A 183 -25.77 19.14 18.07
CA ALA A 183 -26.70 19.19 16.95
C ALA A 183 -25.98 19.32 15.60
N LEU A 184 -24.94 20.16 15.51
CA LEU A 184 -24.10 20.29 14.32
C LEU A 184 -23.37 18.97 14.01
N PHE A 185 -22.77 18.32 15.02
CA PHE A 185 -22.11 17.04 14.81
C PHE A 185 -23.09 15.96 14.32
N VAL A 186 -24.25 15.84 14.98
CA VAL A 186 -25.31 14.91 14.54
C VAL A 186 -25.78 15.22 13.13
N SER A 187 -25.89 16.51 12.77
CA SER A 187 -26.23 16.94 11.41
C SER A 187 -25.18 16.48 10.40
N SER A 188 -23.89 16.55 10.72
CA SER A 188 -22.82 16.02 9.84
C SER A 188 -22.98 14.53 9.60
N LEU A 189 -23.27 13.75 10.65
CA LEU A 189 -23.54 12.31 10.54
C LEU A 189 -24.78 12.04 9.68
N PHE A 190 -25.84 12.84 9.87
CA PHE A 190 -27.10 12.68 9.12
C PHE A 190 -26.89 13.01 7.63
N ILE A 191 -26.21 14.12 7.32
CA ILE A 191 -25.88 14.50 5.93
C ILE A 191 -25.06 13.37 5.25
N GLN A 192 -24.07 12.81 5.96
CA GLN A 192 -23.29 11.68 5.48
C GLN A 192 -24.16 10.43 5.25
N GLY A 193 -25.01 10.06 6.23
CA GLY A 193 -25.90 8.90 6.14
C GLY A 193 -26.95 9.02 5.02
N VAL A 194 -27.52 10.22 4.80
CA VAL A 194 -28.41 10.51 3.67
C VAL A 194 -27.65 10.43 2.35
N SER A 195 -26.43 10.95 2.32
CA SER A 195 -25.57 10.88 1.14
C SER A 195 -25.17 9.43 0.80
N ASP A 196 -24.93 8.58 1.80
CA ASP A 196 -24.73 7.13 1.61
C ASP A 196 -25.99 6.47 1.02
N PHE A 197 -27.17 6.83 1.52
CA PHE A 197 -28.44 6.29 1.02
C PHE A 197 -28.71 6.69 -0.43
N PHE A 198 -28.52 7.97 -0.78
CA PHE A 198 -28.73 8.51 -2.14
C PHE A 198 -27.48 8.42 -3.03
N ARG A 199 -26.39 7.79 -2.56
CA ARG A 199 -25.13 7.60 -3.29
C ARG A 199 -24.51 8.88 -3.84
N ARG A 200 -24.57 9.96 -3.05
CA ARG A 200 -23.97 11.25 -3.40
C ARG A 200 -22.46 11.21 -3.26
N LYS A 201 -21.77 10.97 -4.38
CA LYS A 201 -20.31 10.78 -4.45
C LYS A 201 -19.55 11.97 -3.84
N GLU A 202 -20.01 13.19 -4.03
CA GLU A 202 -19.34 14.42 -3.58
C GLU A 202 -19.18 14.50 -2.05
N VAL A 203 -20.25 14.17 -1.31
CA VAL A 203 -20.20 14.20 0.17
C VAL A 203 -19.38 13.01 0.69
N LEU A 204 -19.53 11.85 0.07
CA LEU A 204 -18.82 10.64 0.50
C LEU A 204 -17.33 10.77 0.26
N SER A 205 -16.90 11.35 -0.87
CA SER A 205 -15.48 11.65 -1.13
C SER A 205 -14.90 12.63 -0.11
N ALA A 206 -15.68 13.68 0.26
CA ALA A 206 -15.26 14.65 1.25
C ALA A 206 -14.96 14.03 2.63
N THR A 207 -15.54 12.87 2.96
CA THR A 207 -15.20 12.18 4.23
C THR A 207 -13.76 11.71 4.27
N ALA A 208 -13.09 11.58 3.11
CA ALA A 208 -11.68 11.26 3.01
C ALA A 208 -10.74 12.42 3.32
N SER A 209 -11.27 13.64 3.50
CA SER A 209 -10.46 14.82 3.84
C SER A 209 -9.93 14.82 5.29
N TYR A 210 -10.41 13.92 6.15
CA TYR A 210 -10.04 13.91 7.57
C TYR A 210 -9.56 12.53 8.02
N PRO A 211 -8.60 12.46 8.96
CA PRO A 211 -7.98 11.20 9.39
C PRO A 211 -8.98 10.17 9.91
N VAL A 212 -9.88 10.59 10.79
CA VAL A 212 -10.92 9.73 11.34
C VAL A 212 -12.27 10.43 11.20
N THR A 213 -13.16 9.81 10.44
CA THR A 213 -14.54 10.27 10.27
C THR A 213 -15.53 9.22 10.78
N PHE A 214 -16.58 9.69 11.45
CA PHE A 214 -17.65 8.82 11.90
C PHE A 214 -18.69 8.70 10.78
N THR A 215 -19.16 7.49 10.54
CA THR A 215 -20.18 7.20 9.53
C THR A 215 -21.36 6.49 10.14
N ILE A 216 -22.59 6.82 9.70
CA ILE A 216 -23.80 6.13 10.12
C ILE A 216 -24.51 5.53 8.92
N ARG A 217 -25.14 4.37 9.14
CA ARG A 217 -25.97 3.70 8.13
C ARG A 217 -27.44 3.88 8.48
N ILE A 218 -28.15 4.71 7.73
CA ILE A 218 -29.57 5.02 7.98
C ILE A 218 -30.51 4.35 6.96
N ARG A 219 -30.04 3.36 6.20
CA ARG A 219 -30.83 2.69 5.12
C ARG A 219 -32.18 2.18 5.60
N ARG A 220 -32.23 1.53 6.77
CA ARG A 220 -33.51 1.01 7.34
C ARG A 220 -34.47 2.15 7.70
N PHE A 221 -33.96 3.24 8.25
CA PHE A 221 -34.72 4.41 8.60
C PHE A 221 -35.31 5.09 7.37
N MET A 222 -34.49 5.34 6.34
CA MET A 222 -34.93 5.96 5.09
C MET A 222 -35.98 5.14 4.36
N LYS A 223 -35.82 3.80 4.31
CA LYS A 223 -36.84 2.91 3.74
C LYS A 223 -38.17 2.97 4.52
N LYS A 224 -38.14 3.05 5.85
CA LYS A 224 -39.36 3.21 6.67
C LYS A 224 -40.08 4.54 6.39
N LEU A 225 -39.35 5.58 6.00
CA LEU A 225 -39.92 6.88 5.59
C LEU A 225 -40.44 6.88 4.14
N GLY A 226 -40.41 5.72 3.45
CA GLY A 226 -40.92 5.59 2.07
C GLY A 226 -39.93 5.99 0.98
N PHE A 227 -38.67 6.32 1.32
CA PHE A 227 -37.65 6.64 0.32
C PHE A 227 -37.15 5.37 -0.36
N THR A 228 -37.02 5.44 -1.69
CA THR A 228 -36.41 4.40 -2.52
C THR A 228 -34.94 4.73 -2.71
N GLN A 229 -34.06 3.76 -2.47
CA GLN A 229 -32.64 3.92 -2.77
C GLN A 229 -32.47 3.98 -4.30
N PRO A 230 -31.72 4.94 -4.84
CA PRO A 230 -31.42 4.92 -6.27
C PRO A 230 -30.84 3.57 -6.67
N PRO A 231 -31.19 3.04 -7.87
CA PRO A 231 -30.56 1.83 -8.36
C PRO A 231 -29.05 2.00 -8.25
N ARG A 232 -28.36 0.91 -7.92
CA ARG A 232 -26.90 0.88 -8.04
C ARG A 232 -26.65 1.14 -9.51
N GLU A 233 -25.93 2.20 -9.86
CA GLU A 233 -25.28 2.22 -11.17
C GLU A 233 -24.53 0.91 -11.17
N ASP A 234 -24.91 0.00 -12.10
CA ASP A 234 -24.42 -1.37 -12.11
C ASP A 234 -22.90 -1.38 -12.28
N THR A 235 -22.19 -1.05 -11.21
CA THR A 235 -20.82 -1.48 -11.04
C THR A 235 -20.94 -2.93 -10.60
N PRO A 236 -20.48 -3.88 -11.39
CA PRO A 236 -20.64 -5.32 -11.12
C PRO A 236 -19.84 -5.79 -9.90
N PHE A 237 -19.29 -4.87 -9.12
CA PHE A 237 -18.41 -5.12 -8.00
C PHE A 237 -19.19 -5.09 -6.68
N ASP A 238 -19.64 -6.28 -6.24
CA ASP A 238 -20.03 -6.50 -4.85
C ASP A 238 -18.81 -6.96 -4.06
N ASP A 239 -18.57 -6.29 -2.95
CA ASP A 239 -17.60 -6.69 -1.95
C ASP A 239 -18.11 -7.94 -1.21
N GLU A 240 -17.84 -9.08 -1.81
CA GLU A 240 -18.13 -10.39 -1.22
C GLU A 240 -16.84 -11.12 -0.75
N SER A 241 -15.68 -10.43 -0.78
CA SER A 241 -14.38 -11.02 -0.38
C SER A 241 -14.39 -11.58 1.06
N ASP A 242 -15.21 -11.00 1.95
CA ASP A 242 -15.36 -11.47 3.33
C ASP A 242 -16.20 -12.76 3.48
N ARG A 243 -16.80 -13.26 2.38
CA ARG A 243 -17.69 -14.44 2.39
C ARG A 243 -17.12 -15.67 1.69
N VAL A 244 -15.83 -15.68 1.42
CA VAL A 244 -15.19 -16.84 0.78
C VAL A 244 -15.08 -17.98 1.78
N SER A 245 -15.71 -19.12 1.49
CA SER A 245 -15.71 -20.31 2.35
C SER A 245 -14.74 -21.39 1.89
N ALA A 246 -14.30 -21.39 0.63
CA ALA A 246 -13.39 -22.38 0.08
C ALA A 246 -12.71 -21.87 -1.21
N LEU A 247 -11.55 -22.44 -1.51
CA LEU A 247 -10.88 -22.21 -2.79
C LEU A 247 -11.45 -23.12 -3.89
N ASN A 248 -11.38 -22.65 -5.14
CA ASN A 248 -11.67 -23.40 -6.37
C ASN A 248 -10.41 -23.39 -7.26
N TYR A 249 -9.26 -23.73 -6.68
CA TYR A 249 -7.95 -23.59 -7.33
C TYR A 249 -7.16 -24.91 -7.29
N PRO A 250 -6.84 -25.49 -8.45
CA PRO A 250 -7.25 -25.09 -9.80
C PRO A 250 -8.77 -25.30 -10.04
N GLU A 251 -9.34 -24.66 -11.08
CA GLU A 251 -10.76 -24.83 -11.44
C GLU A 251 -11.02 -26.26 -11.96
N ARG A 252 -10.04 -26.82 -12.67
CA ARG A 252 -10.03 -28.20 -13.15
C ARG A 252 -8.73 -28.91 -12.74
N PRO A 253 -8.77 -30.23 -12.53
CA PRO A 253 -7.57 -31.00 -12.24
C PRO A 253 -6.49 -30.78 -13.30
N ILE A 254 -5.25 -30.57 -12.86
CA ILE A 254 -4.14 -30.33 -13.78
C ILE A 254 -3.70 -31.64 -14.41
N GLN A 255 -3.66 -31.65 -15.73
CA GLN A 255 -3.08 -32.69 -16.55
C GLN A 255 -1.64 -32.29 -16.86
N ARG A 256 -0.69 -33.09 -16.42
CA ARG A 256 0.74 -32.78 -16.56
C ARG A 256 1.54 -34.03 -16.91
N GLU A 257 2.52 -33.86 -17.77
CA GLU A 257 3.55 -34.86 -18.05
C GLU A 257 4.90 -34.33 -17.58
N THR A 258 5.53 -35.00 -16.63
CA THR A 258 6.88 -34.64 -16.17
C THR A 258 7.83 -34.61 -17.35
N PRO A 259 8.53 -33.48 -17.62
CA PRO A 259 9.48 -33.41 -18.71
C PRO A 259 10.61 -34.44 -18.54
N LYS A 260 11.00 -35.10 -19.65
CA LYS A 260 12.12 -36.08 -19.61
C LYS A 260 13.43 -35.42 -19.12
N THR A 261 13.63 -34.16 -19.47
CA THR A 261 14.73 -33.33 -18.99
C THR A 261 14.12 -32.10 -18.31
N PRO A 262 13.97 -32.12 -16.98
CA PRO A 262 13.43 -30.98 -16.24
C PRO A 262 14.30 -29.74 -16.41
N LEU A 263 13.69 -28.58 -16.66
CA LEU A 263 14.37 -27.31 -16.75
C LEU A 263 14.55 -26.71 -15.36
N ASN A 264 15.73 -26.22 -15.04
CA ASN A 264 15.95 -25.42 -13.83
C ASN A 264 15.22 -24.07 -13.96
N ILE A 265 14.97 -23.44 -12.83
CA ILE A 265 14.39 -22.09 -12.80
C ILE A 265 15.23 -21.21 -11.89
N ILE A 266 15.71 -20.09 -12.43
CA ILE A 266 16.29 -18.98 -11.66
C ILE A 266 15.34 -17.79 -11.80
N TRP A 267 14.76 -17.34 -10.69
CA TRP A 267 13.81 -16.24 -10.68
C TRP A 267 14.32 -15.12 -9.77
N LEU A 268 14.65 -13.98 -10.38
CA LEU A 268 15.30 -12.83 -9.76
C LEU A 268 14.31 -11.66 -9.79
N THR A 269 13.70 -11.37 -8.66
CA THR A 269 12.74 -10.27 -8.51
C THR A 269 13.34 -9.18 -7.65
N SER A 270 13.18 -7.92 -8.04
CA SER A 270 13.59 -6.78 -7.25
C SER A 270 12.39 -5.98 -6.77
N GLU A 271 12.36 -5.64 -5.49
CA GLU A 271 11.30 -4.86 -4.88
C GLU A 271 11.33 -3.42 -5.38
N SER A 272 10.18 -2.87 -5.77
CA SER A 272 10.01 -1.50 -6.27
C SER A 272 10.85 -1.16 -7.52
N LEU A 273 11.16 -2.14 -8.38
CA LEU A 273 11.98 -1.92 -9.56
C LEU A 273 11.15 -1.38 -10.72
N ARG A 274 11.41 -0.14 -11.10
CA ARG A 274 10.76 0.56 -12.22
C ARG A 274 11.17 0.00 -13.58
N ALA A 275 10.23 0.00 -14.51
CA ALA A 275 10.48 -0.45 -15.89
C ALA A 275 11.57 0.37 -16.61
N ASP A 276 11.65 1.67 -16.35
CA ASP A 276 12.63 2.59 -16.98
C ASP A 276 14.07 2.36 -16.52
N HIS A 277 14.30 1.58 -15.46
CA HIS A 277 15.65 1.18 -15.04
C HIS A 277 16.25 0.06 -15.92
N LEU A 278 15.42 -0.73 -16.62
CA LEU A 278 15.92 -1.74 -17.55
C LEU A 278 16.42 -1.10 -18.84
N ASN A 279 17.67 -0.66 -18.82
CA ASN A 279 18.36 -0.06 -19.97
C ASN A 279 19.87 -0.34 -19.92
N ALA A 280 20.55 -0.11 -21.03
CA ALA A 280 21.98 -0.41 -21.17
C ALA A 280 22.90 0.33 -20.18
N ARG A 281 22.47 1.46 -19.60
CA ARG A 281 23.25 2.25 -18.66
C ARG A 281 23.02 1.82 -17.21
N THR A 282 21.76 1.66 -16.82
CA THR A 282 21.39 1.38 -15.42
C THR A 282 21.54 -0.09 -15.09
N MET A 283 21.02 -1.00 -15.96
CA MET A 283 21.06 -2.44 -15.75
C MET A 283 21.65 -3.18 -16.96
N PRO A 284 22.96 -3.00 -17.25
CA PRO A 284 23.59 -3.53 -18.48
C PRO A 284 23.54 -5.06 -18.58
N ASN A 285 23.61 -5.80 -17.49
CA ASN A 285 23.58 -7.27 -17.49
C ASN A 285 22.17 -7.80 -17.80
N ALA A 286 21.15 -7.29 -17.12
CA ALA A 286 19.75 -7.62 -17.40
C ALA A 286 19.33 -7.15 -18.80
N TRP A 287 19.80 -5.98 -19.24
CA TRP A 287 19.56 -5.47 -20.60
C TRP A 287 20.16 -6.38 -21.67
N ARG A 288 21.38 -6.87 -21.47
CA ARG A 288 22.00 -7.86 -22.35
C ARG A 288 21.16 -9.13 -22.45
N LEU A 289 20.64 -9.62 -21.32
CA LEU A 289 19.76 -10.79 -21.27
C LEU A 289 18.42 -10.51 -21.99
N ALA A 290 17.88 -9.31 -21.87
CA ALA A 290 16.69 -8.87 -22.59
C ALA A 290 16.83 -8.98 -24.12
N GLY A 291 18.03 -8.74 -24.64
CA GLY A 291 18.35 -8.96 -26.06
C GLY A 291 18.54 -10.43 -26.48
N GLN A 292 18.45 -11.37 -25.54
CA GLN A 292 18.60 -12.81 -25.80
C GLN A 292 17.32 -13.61 -25.55
N GLY A 293 16.42 -13.10 -24.71
CA GLY A 293 15.19 -13.77 -24.29
C GLY A 293 13.93 -13.05 -24.76
N VAL A 294 12.83 -13.36 -24.10
CA VAL A 294 11.55 -12.67 -24.26
C VAL A 294 11.55 -11.44 -23.36
N HIS A 295 11.48 -10.28 -23.96
CA HIS A 295 11.48 -8.98 -23.29
C HIS A 295 10.17 -8.26 -23.52
N SER A 296 9.42 -8.01 -22.45
CA SER A 296 8.22 -7.17 -22.50
C SER A 296 8.56 -5.71 -22.27
N THR A 297 8.19 -4.85 -23.21
CA THR A 297 8.45 -3.39 -23.14
C THR A 297 7.31 -2.61 -22.47
N ASP A 298 6.14 -3.24 -22.22
CA ASP A 298 4.99 -2.65 -21.54
C ASP A 298 4.39 -3.67 -20.56
N HIS A 299 5.12 -3.96 -19.48
CA HIS A 299 4.73 -4.93 -18.46
C HIS A 299 4.18 -4.28 -17.20
N TYR A 300 3.01 -4.73 -16.76
CA TYR A 300 2.31 -4.24 -15.59
C TYR A 300 2.33 -5.22 -14.44
N SER A 301 2.56 -4.68 -13.25
CA SER A 301 2.41 -5.39 -11.98
C SER A 301 0.95 -5.75 -11.69
N GLY A 302 0.76 -6.87 -11.00
CA GLY A 302 -0.53 -7.27 -10.43
C GLY A 302 -1.01 -6.41 -9.26
N GLY A 303 -0.21 -5.45 -8.82
CA GLY A 303 -0.56 -4.47 -7.79
C GLY A 303 0.49 -3.39 -7.63
N HIS A 304 0.10 -2.28 -7.02
CA HIS A 304 1.03 -1.19 -6.69
C HIS A 304 1.74 -1.41 -5.34
N GLY A 305 1.86 -2.64 -4.88
CA GLY A 305 2.54 -3.02 -3.65
C GLY A 305 2.80 -4.51 -3.59
N THR A 306 3.83 -4.89 -2.89
CA THR A 306 4.50 -6.19 -2.84
C THR A 306 3.56 -7.38 -2.69
N ARG A 307 2.60 -7.30 -1.74
CA ARG A 307 1.67 -8.40 -1.44
C ARG A 307 0.88 -8.86 -2.67
N ASN A 308 0.21 -7.92 -3.34
CA ASN A 308 -0.66 -8.20 -4.48
C ASN A 308 0.14 -8.49 -5.74
N ALA A 309 1.27 -7.82 -5.91
CA ALA A 309 2.20 -8.01 -7.01
C ALA A 309 2.80 -9.42 -7.01
N MET A 310 3.42 -9.81 -5.90
CA MET A 310 4.02 -11.14 -5.71
C MET A 310 2.96 -12.26 -5.81
N PHE A 311 1.76 -12.03 -5.28
CA PHE A 311 0.66 -12.98 -5.43
C PHE A 311 0.34 -13.21 -6.91
N SER A 312 0.13 -12.14 -7.67
CA SER A 312 -0.22 -12.25 -9.08
C SER A 312 0.87 -12.94 -9.90
N MET A 313 2.14 -12.70 -9.58
CA MET A 313 3.31 -13.28 -10.21
C MET A 313 3.35 -14.81 -10.08
N PHE A 314 3.15 -15.31 -8.86
CA PHE A 314 3.32 -16.74 -8.57
C PHE A 314 2.07 -17.58 -8.76
N TYR A 315 0.88 -16.99 -8.59
CA TYR A 315 -0.39 -17.73 -8.75
C TYR A 315 -0.99 -17.58 -10.14
N GLY A 316 -0.60 -16.55 -10.91
CA GLY A 316 -1.28 -16.20 -12.14
C GLY A 316 -2.71 -15.67 -11.90
N LEU A 317 -3.00 -15.16 -10.70
CA LEU A 317 -4.32 -14.69 -10.25
C LEU A 317 -4.25 -13.23 -9.82
N TYR A 318 -5.39 -12.55 -9.77
CA TYR A 318 -5.44 -11.18 -9.25
C TYR A 318 -5.26 -11.13 -7.73
N GLY A 319 -4.56 -10.10 -7.26
CA GLY A 319 -4.14 -9.93 -5.87
C GLY A 319 -5.27 -9.82 -4.83
N ASN A 320 -6.49 -9.48 -5.25
CA ASN A 320 -7.68 -9.45 -4.39
C ASN A 320 -7.96 -10.80 -3.69
N ASN A 321 -7.42 -11.89 -4.22
CA ASN A 321 -7.56 -13.24 -3.65
C ASN A 321 -6.60 -13.55 -2.49
N TRP A 322 -5.65 -12.66 -2.19
CA TRP A 322 -4.62 -12.89 -1.16
C TRP A 322 -5.15 -13.46 0.15
N ASN A 323 -6.14 -12.80 0.76
CA ASN A 323 -6.68 -13.22 2.07
C ASN A 323 -7.31 -14.62 2.03
N SER A 324 -7.93 -15.00 0.94
CA SER A 324 -8.54 -16.33 0.77
C SER A 324 -7.48 -17.43 0.75
N PHE A 325 -6.37 -17.19 0.06
CA PHE A 325 -5.25 -18.12 -0.02
C PHE A 325 -4.42 -18.15 1.27
N LEU A 326 -4.23 -16.99 1.93
CA LEU A 326 -3.61 -16.89 3.26
C LEU A 326 -4.38 -17.72 4.30
N ASN A 327 -5.70 -17.55 4.36
CA ASN A 327 -6.56 -18.29 5.29
C ASN A 327 -6.52 -19.80 5.03
N ALA A 328 -6.43 -20.21 3.76
CA ALA A 328 -6.33 -21.60 3.35
C ALA A 328 -4.89 -22.17 3.47
N LYS A 329 -3.89 -21.32 3.68
CA LYS A 329 -2.45 -21.66 3.62
C LYS A 329 -2.11 -22.41 2.34
N ARG A 330 -2.68 -21.98 1.21
CA ARG A 330 -2.54 -22.65 -0.09
C ARG A 330 -1.49 -21.95 -0.93
N GLY A 331 -0.38 -22.63 -1.19
CA GLY A 331 0.67 -22.17 -2.11
C GLY A 331 0.28 -22.25 -3.59
N PRO A 332 1.08 -21.63 -4.51
CA PRO A 332 0.88 -21.71 -5.94
C PRO A 332 1.07 -23.13 -6.49
N LEU A 333 0.35 -23.46 -7.56
CA LEU A 333 0.49 -24.74 -8.28
C LEU A 333 1.91 -24.97 -8.80
N LEU A 334 2.64 -23.92 -9.14
CA LEU A 334 4.03 -23.99 -9.55
C LEU A 334 4.86 -24.87 -8.60
N PHE A 335 4.77 -24.62 -7.31
CA PHE A 335 5.57 -25.37 -6.33
C PHE A 335 5.06 -26.80 -6.10
N ASP A 336 3.78 -27.08 -6.33
CA ASP A 336 3.28 -28.45 -6.34
C ASP A 336 3.95 -29.23 -7.48
N TRP A 337 3.97 -28.66 -8.70
CA TRP A 337 4.59 -29.29 -9.87
C TRP A 337 6.09 -29.54 -9.68
N LEU A 338 6.82 -28.55 -9.17
CA LEU A 338 8.25 -28.65 -8.97
C LEU A 338 8.60 -29.69 -7.88
N ARG A 339 7.79 -29.78 -6.81
CA ARG A 339 7.96 -30.79 -5.76
C ARG A 339 7.69 -32.19 -6.27
N GLU A 340 6.65 -32.39 -7.08
CA GLU A 340 6.35 -33.67 -7.72
C GLU A 340 7.51 -34.16 -8.60
N ASP A 341 8.21 -33.24 -9.27
CA ASP A 341 9.37 -33.54 -10.12
C ASP A 341 10.70 -33.61 -9.35
N GLY A 342 10.67 -33.52 -8.02
CA GLY A 342 11.86 -33.68 -7.17
C GLY A 342 12.86 -32.53 -7.23
N TYR A 343 12.40 -31.31 -7.53
CA TYR A 343 13.25 -30.12 -7.52
C TYR A 343 13.81 -29.82 -6.13
N LEU A 344 15.04 -29.33 -6.11
CA LEU A 344 15.66 -28.74 -4.94
C LEU A 344 15.37 -27.23 -4.91
N PHE A 345 15.05 -26.72 -3.73
CA PHE A 345 14.67 -25.33 -3.58
C PHE A 345 15.78 -24.52 -2.91
N ASN A 346 15.98 -23.30 -3.39
CA ASN A 346 16.76 -22.25 -2.75
C ASN A 346 15.98 -20.95 -2.87
N VAL A 347 15.22 -20.63 -1.84
CA VAL A 347 14.35 -19.44 -1.80
C VAL A 347 14.95 -18.44 -0.82
N GLN A 348 15.36 -17.29 -1.32
CA GLN A 348 16.01 -16.27 -0.51
C GLN A 348 15.31 -14.93 -0.63
N THR A 349 15.35 -14.17 0.45
CA THR A 349 14.91 -12.79 0.48
C THR A 349 15.89 -11.92 1.24
N SER A 350 16.13 -10.73 0.75
CA SER A 350 16.82 -9.68 1.48
C SER A 350 15.86 -8.89 2.39
N ALA A 351 14.53 -9.09 2.23
CA ALA A 351 13.47 -8.62 3.11
C ALA A 351 13.11 -9.70 4.17
N ARG A 352 11.81 -9.97 4.37
CA ARG A 352 11.28 -10.97 5.31
C ARG A 352 10.28 -11.88 4.61
N PHE A 353 10.18 -13.15 5.03
CA PHE A 353 9.09 -14.04 4.60
C PHE A 353 7.82 -13.85 5.43
N THR A 354 7.96 -13.37 6.66
CA THR A 354 6.84 -13.17 7.58
C THR A 354 6.04 -11.90 7.31
N TYR A 355 6.59 -10.97 6.50
CA TYR A 355 5.88 -9.78 6.07
C TYR A 355 6.29 -9.37 4.63
N PRO A 356 5.32 -9.29 3.71
CA PRO A 356 3.95 -9.84 3.82
C PRO A 356 4.01 -11.37 3.94
N GLU A 357 3.05 -11.99 4.54
CA GLU A 357 2.99 -13.39 5.00
C GLU A 357 3.29 -14.42 3.87
N PHE A 358 4.50 -14.33 3.28
CA PHE A 358 4.96 -15.19 2.17
C PHE A 358 5.15 -16.63 2.59
N ASP A 359 5.59 -16.86 3.84
CA ASP A 359 5.71 -18.17 4.48
C ASP A 359 4.37 -18.90 4.64
N GLN A 360 3.25 -18.18 4.60
CA GLN A 360 1.91 -18.74 4.74
C GLN A 360 1.09 -18.66 3.44
N THR A 361 1.64 -18.07 2.40
CA THR A 361 1.00 -17.90 1.09
C THR A 361 1.90 -18.47 -0.01
N ILE A 362 2.70 -17.63 -0.66
CA ILE A 362 3.49 -18.00 -1.85
C ILE A 362 4.39 -19.19 -1.55
N PHE A 363 5.12 -19.17 -0.45
CA PHE A 363 6.07 -20.23 -0.10
C PHE A 363 5.54 -21.20 0.97
N ALA A 364 4.21 -21.24 1.20
CA ALA A 364 3.60 -22.10 2.22
C ALA A 364 3.92 -23.58 2.06
N SER A 365 4.22 -24.05 0.84
CA SER A 365 4.59 -25.44 0.55
C SER A 365 6.10 -25.68 0.48
N ILE A 366 6.94 -24.66 0.65
CA ILE A 366 8.40 -24.78 0.64
C ILE A 366 8.89 -25.13 2.05
N PRO A 367 9.77 -26.12 2.22
CA PRO A 367 10.36 -26.43 3.52
C PRO A 367 11.10 -25.21 4.09
N SER A 368 10.93 -24.94 5.39
CA SER A 368 11.58 -23.80 6.04
C SER A 368 13.11 -23.83 5.97
N GLY A 369 13.70 -25.03 5.84
CA GLY A 369 15.13 -25.22 5.63
C GLY A 369 15.65 -24.65 4.31
N ASP A 370 14.80 -24.56 3.29
CA ASP A 370 15.11 -24.07 1.96
C ASP A 370 14.81 -22.57 1.77
N MET A 371 14.20 -21.95 2.79
CA MET A 371 13.95 -20.50 2.85
C MET A 371 15.01 -19.82 3.70
N LYS A 372 15.63 -18.76 3.18
CA LYS A 372 16.71 -18.03 3.86
C LYS A 372 16.44 -16.52 3.85
N GLU A 373 16.41 -15.95 5.03
CA GLU A 373 16.44 -14.49 5.25
C GLU A 373 17.88 -14.03 5.51
N MET A 374 18.18 -12.79 5.16
CA MET A 374 19.44 -12.14 5.50
C MET A 374 19.33 -11.43 6.86
N ASP A 375 20.47 -11.17 7.50
CA ASP A 375 20.49 -10.42 8.76
C ASP A 375 20.01 -8.98 8.52
N SER A 376 18.93 -8.59 9.19
CA SER A 376 18.32 -7.25 9.06
C SER A 376 19.17 -6.11 9.63
N SER A 377 20.26 -6.41 10.35
CA SER A 377 21.22 -5.40 10.81
C SER A 377 22.11 -4.85 9.69
N ASP A 378 22.26 -5.61 8.59
CA ASP A 378 22.98 -5.16 7.40
C ASP A 378 22.11 -4.23 6.54
N PRO A 379 22.70 -3.23 5.86
CA PRO A 379 22.02 -2.49 4.79
C PRO A 379 21.51 -3.44 3.69
N SER A 380 20.41 -3.09 3.01
CA SER A 380 19.77 -3.97 2.03
C SER A 380 20.72 -4.39 0.90
N TRP A 381 21.57 -3.51 0.40
CA TRP A 381 22.56 -3.85 -0.64
C TRP A 381 23.57 -4.90 -0.17
N VAL A 382 24.00 -4.87 1.12
CA VAL A 382 24.90 -5.89 1.69
C VAL A 382 24.16 -7.24 1.79
N ARG A 383 22.89 -7.20 2.17
CA ARG A 383 22.03 -8.39 2.20
C ARG A 383 21.88 -9.00 0.81
N ASP A 384 21.69 -8.17 -0.22
CA ASP A 384 21.61 -8.59 -1.62
C ASP A 384 22.91 -9.29 -2.07
N VAL A 385 24.07 -8.73 -1.73
CA VAL A 385 25.38 -9.37 -2.00
C VAL A 385 25.50 -10.73 -1.33
N LYS A 386 25.22 -10.80 -0.01
CA LYS A 386 25.31 -12.06 0.77
C LYS A 386 24.31 -13.12 0.27
N ALA A 387 23.14 -12.70 -0.20
CA ALA A 387 22.17 -13.61 -0.79
C ALA A 387 22.73 -14.22 -2.09
N VAL A 388 23.34 -13.43 -2.96
CA VAL A 388 23.95 -13.93 -4.19
C VAL A 388 25.15 -14.82 -3.91
N ASP A 389 25.97 -14.55 -2.88
CA ASP A 389 27.05 -15.45 -2.47
C ASP A 389 26.50 -16.86 -2.13
N ARG A 390 25.37 -16.93 -1.41
CA ARG A 390 24.71 -18.21 -1.10
C ARG A 390 24.11 -18.88 -2.33
N ILE A 391 23.55 -18.09 -3.26
CA ILE A 391 23.03 -18.61 -4.53
C ILE A 391 24.15 -19.24 -5.34
N LEU A 392 25.30 -18.57 -5.49
CA LEU A 392 26.44 -19.11 -6.22
C LEU A 392 26.92 -20.43 -5.62
N GLY A 393 27.03 -20.54 -4.30
CA GLY A 393 27.38 -21.81 -3.65
C GLY A 393 26.33 -22.93 -3.88
N PHE A 394 25.04 -22.56 -3.94
CA PHE A 394 23.98 -23.52 -4.29
C PHE A 394 24.09 -23.96 -5.75
N LEU A 395 24.33 -23.03 -6.68
CA LEU A 395 24.45 -23.32 -8.11
C LEU A 395 25.68 -24.20 -8.41
N GLU A 396 26.83 -23.97 -7.74
CA GLU A 396 28.01 -24.83 -7.80
C GLU A 396 27.68 -26.29 -7.45
N ALA A 397 26.93 -26.48 -6.35
CA ALA A 397 26.50 -27.82 -5.96
C ALA A 397 25.56 -28.47 -6.99
N ARG A 398 24.71 -27.66 -7.66
CA ARG A 398 23.78 -28.14 -8.70
C ARG A 398 24.48 -28.42 -10.03
N ALA A 399 25.51 -27.65 -10.37
CA ALA A 399 26.36 -27.98 -11.51
C ALA A 399 27.05 -29.34 -11.33
N ALA A 400 27.48 -29.64 -10.10
CA ALA A 400 28.16 -30.91 -9.79
C ALA A 400 27.24 -32.15 -9.79
N ASP A 401 25.98 -32.02 -9.30
CA ASP A 401 25.06 -33.16 -9.13
C ASP A 401 23.98 -33.25 -10.24
N GLY A 402 23.81 -32.22 -11.05
CA GLY A 402 22.86 -32.17 -12.19
C GLY A 402 21.38 -32.25 -11.81
N LYS A 403 21.02 -32.12 -10.53
CA LYS A 403 19.63 -32.18 -10.07
C LYS A 403 18.85 -30.94 -10.47
N PRO A 404 17.56 -31.06 -10.83
CA PRO A 404 16.73 -29.93 -11.16
C PRO A 404 16.51 -29.05 -9.92
N PHE A 405 16.44 -27.74 -10.12
CA PHE A 405 16.30 -26.80 -9.03
C PHE A 405 15.41 -25.60 -9.36
N PHE A 406 14.85 -25.01 -8.31
CA PHE A 406 14.24 -23.70 -8.30
C PHE A 406 15.04 -22.79 -7.37
N CYS A 407 15.57 -21.72 -7.92
CA CYS A 407 16.31 -20.68 -7.20
C CYS A 407 15.57 -19.37 -7.31
N PHE A 408 15.20 -18.78 -6.18
CA PHE A 408 14.52 -17.49 -6.12
C PHE A 408 15.28 -16.51 -5.25
N GLN A 409 15.43 -15.28 -5.70
CA GLN A 409 15.92 -14.15 -4.91
C GLN A 409 14.96 -12.98 -5.00
N PHE A 410 14.57 -12.46 -3.84
CA PHE A 410 13.88 -11.18 -3.72
C PHE A 410 14.86 -10.13 -3.21
N PHE A 411 15.32 -9.26 -4.13
CA PHE A 411 16.23 -8.16 -3.84
C PHE A 411 15.50 -6.98 -3.20
N GLU A 412 16.15 -6.29 -2.27
CA GLU A 412 15.55 -5.17 -1.53
C GLU A 412 16.28 -3.84 -1.75
N GLY A 413 17.39 -3.80 -2.48
CA GLY A 413 18.18 -2.58 -2.68
C GLY A 413 17.37 -1.43 -3.28
N THR A 414 16.47 -1.70 -4.23
CA THR A 414 15.60 -0.70 -4.89
C THR A 414 14.36 -0.29 -4.09
N HIS A 415 14.08 -0.94 -2.95
CA HIS A 415 13.06 -0.49 -2.00
C HIS A 415 13.60 0.68 -1.14
N ALA A 416 12.72 1.53 -0.68
CA ALA A 416 13.07 2.64 0.22
C ALA A 416 13.85 2.13 1.47
N PRO A 417 14.96 2.74 1.85
CA PRO A 417 15.52 4.01 1.42
C PRO A 417 16.51 3.92 0.24
N TYR A 418 16.35 2.98 -0.68
CA TYR A 418 17.11 2.82 -1.93
C TYR A 418 18.61 2.69 -1.68
N ASN A 419 18.99 1.63 -0.97
CA ASN A 419 20.36 1.40 -0.53
C ASN A 419 21.21 0.73 -1.61
N PHE A 420 22.41 1.21 -1.77
CA PHE A 420 23.43 0.72 -2.69
C PHE A 420 24.84 0.88 -2.09
N ASP A 421 25.85 0.29 -2.71
CA ASP A 421 27.25 0.44 -2.33
C ASP A 421 27.71 1.90 -2.54
N PRO A 422 27.92 2.69 -1.48
CA PRO A 422 28.24 4.11 -1.59
C PRO A 422 29.63 4.38 -2.21
N GLU A 423 30.49 3.37 -2.28
CA GLU A 423 31.81 3.50 -2.91
C GLU A 423 31.75 3.39 -4.44
N ARG A 424 30.62 2.90 -4.98
CA ARG A 424 30.46 2.61 -6.43
C ARG A 424 29.17 3.16 -7.01
N PRO A 425 28.79 4.42 -6.77
CA PRO A 425 27.58 4.99 -7.34
C PRO A 425 27.74 5.16 -8.85
N LEU A 426 26.69 4.80 -9.62
CA LEU A 426 26.59 5.11 -11.04
C LEU A 426 26.41 6.61 -11.27
N LEU A 427 25.55 7.23 -10.46
CA LEU A 427 25.27 8.66 -10.44
C LEU A 427 25.79 9.26 -9.13
N LYS A 428 26.62 10.32 -9.26
CA LYS A 428 27.22 10.98 -8.08
C LYS A 428 26.26 11.95 -7.39
N GLU A 429 25.31 12.51 -8.15
CA GLU A 429 24.29 13.41 -7.61
C GLU A 429 23.08 12.59 -7.18
N TYR A 430 22.94 12.36 -5.89
CA TYR A 430 21.82 11.63 -5.28
C TYR A 430 21.58 12.13 -3.87
N MET A 431 20.41 11.86 -3.31
CA MET A 431 20.09 12.18 -1.92
C MET A 431 20.86 11.26 -0.96
N PRO A 432 21.79 11.77 -0.13
CA PRO A 432 22.60 10.91 0.75
C PRO A 432 21.78 10.23 1.85
N LYS A 433 20.78 10.93 2.40
CA LYS A 433 19.87 10.43 3.44
C LYS A 433 18.47 10.97 3.19
N ILE A 434 17.48 10.12 3.34
CA ILE A 434 16.08 10.51 3.16
C ILE A 434 15.48 10.86 4.53
N ASN A 435 14.90 12.05 4.63
CA ASN A 435 14.09 12.43 5.77
C ASN A 435 12.63 12.58 5.30
N TYR A 436 11.81 11.57 5.55
CA TYR A 436 10.41 11.52 5.09
C TYR A 436 9.52 12.65 5.65
N ALA A 437 9.96 13.35 6.70
CA ALA A 437 9.21 14.48 7.24
C ALA A 437 9.46 15.79 6.49
N THR A 438 10.55 15.89 5.71
CA THR A 438 10.97 17.14 5.03
C THR A 438 11.18 16.97 3.53
N VAL A 439 11.22 15.74 3.03
CA VAL A 439 11.37 15.45 1.60
C VAL A 439 10.17 16.00 0.82
N SER A 440 10.44 16.55 -0.35
CA SER A 440 9.46 17.18 -1.22
C SER A 440 9.69 16.84 -2.69
N ASP A 441 8.83 17.34 -3.57
CA ASP A 441 8.95 17.22 -5.03
C ASP A 441 10.22 17.90 -5.59
N GLU A 442 10.78 18.88 -4.89
CA GLU A 442 12.09 19.47 -5.24
C GLU A 442 13.23 18.45 -5.16
N ASP A 443 13.07 17.44 -4.32
CA ASP A 443 14.04 16.36 -4.11
C ASP A 443 13.88 15.17 -5.09
N ALA A 444 12.84 15.17 -5.92
CA ALA A 444 12.43 14.07 -6.77
C ALA A 444 13.58 13.47 -7.59
N GLN A 445 14.35 14.33 -8.27
CA GLN A 445 15.47 13.87 -9.10
C GLN A 445 16.60 13.20 -8.30
N LEU A 446 16.89 13.71 -7.11
CA LEU A 446 17.93 13.16 -6.24
C LEU A 446 17.49 11.80 -5.64
N LEU A 447 16.20 11.63 -5.35
CA LEU A 447 15.60 10.37 -4.93
C LEU A 447 15.64 9.35 -6.07
N TYR A 448 15.19 9.74 -7.26
CA TYR A 448 15.25 8.89 -8.45
C TYR A 448 16.68 8.43 -8.75
N ASN A 449 17.66 9.35 -8.72
CA ASN A 449 19.07 9.01 -8.93
C ASN A 449 19.60 8.02 -7.88
N ARG A 450 19.10 8.13 -6.65
CA ARG A 450 19.43 7.18 -5.58
C ARG A 450 18.91 5.78 -5.90
N GLN A 451 17.68 5.65 -6.42
CA GLN A 451 17.12 4.36 -6.84
C GLN A 451 17.84 3.81 -8.10
N VAL A 452 18.24 4.67 -9.03
CA VAL A 452 19.08 4.27 -10.18
C VAL A 452 20.38 3.62 -9.71
N ASN A 453 21.04 4.18 -8.68
CA ASN A 453 22.23 3.57 -8.10
C ASN A 453 21.95 2.20 -7.49
N ALA A 454 20.82 2.06 -6.79
CA ALA A 454 20.42 0.79 -6.21
C ALA A 454 20.08 -0.27 -7.29
N ALA A 455 19.38 0.10 -8.35
CA ALA A 455 19.10 -0.78 -9.49
C ALA A 455 20.38 -1.23 -10.19
N HIS A 456 21.35 -0.32 -10.36
CA HIS A 456 22.67 -0.64 -10.92
C HIS A 456 23.45 -1.62 -10.03
N ASP A 457 23.36 -1.47 -8.72
CA ASP A 457 23.99 -2.36 -7.76
C ASP A 457 23.40 -3.77 -7.80
N ILE A 458 22.05 -3.87 -7.87
CA ILE A 458 21.36 -5.15 -8.08
C ILE A 458 21.76 -5.77 -9.40
N ASP A 459 21.87 -5.00 -10.48
CA ASP A 459 22.29 -5.53 -11.79
C ASP A 459 23.71 -6.13 -11.73
N ARG A 460 24.61 -5.57 -10.93
CA ARG A 460 25.92 -6.19 -10.68
C ARG A 460 25.79 -7.56 -10.03
N GLN A 461 24.81 -7.73 -9.11
CA GLN A 461 24.57 -9.03 -8.48
C GLN A 461 23.93 -10.02 -9.46
N ILE A 462 23.00 -9.55 -10.30
CA ILE A 462 22.46 -10.34 -11.41
C ILE A 462 23.59 -10.78 -12.35
N GLY A 463 24.52 -9.86 -12.68
CA GLY A 463 25.70 -10.14 -13.51
C GLY A 463 26.54 -11.30 -12.99
N ARG A 464 26.75 -11.40 -11.67
CA ARG A 464 27.50 -12.50 -11.04
C ARG A 464 26.84 -13.87 -11.27
N ILE A 465 25.50 -13.92 -11.22
CA ILE A 465 24.74 -15.16 -11.50
C ILE A 465 24.83 -15.50 -12.98
N LEU A 466 24.69 -14.51 -13.86
CA LEU A 466 24.81 -14.72 -15.31
C LEU A 466 26.23 -15.17 -15.69
N ASP A 467 27.27 -14.59 -15.09
CA ASP A 467 28.67 -14.97 -15.31
C ASP A 467 28.95 -16.41 -14.85
N PHE A 468 28.27 -16.86 -13.77
CA PHE A 468 28.31 -18.28 -13.37
C PHE A 468 27.72 -19.17 -14.48
N LEU A 469 26.55 -18.82 -14.98
CA LEU A 469 25.87 -19.59 -16.03
C LEU A 469 26.68 -19.63 -17.34
N GLU A 470 27.40 -18.57 -17.70
CA GLU A 470 28.29 -18.57 -18.86
C GLU A 470 29.46 -19.53 -18.71
N LYS A 471 29.92 -19.78 -17.47
CA LYS A 471 30.97 -20.76 -17.16
C LYS A 471 30.45 -22.20 -17.06
N HIS A 472 29.13 -22.36 -16.92
CA HIS A 472 28.46 -23.66 -16.76
C HIS A 472 27.36 -23.83 -17.84
N PRO A 473 27.75 -24.03 -19.13
CA PRO A 473 26.79 -24.14 -20.22
C PRO A 473 25.77 -25.31 -20.00
N GLU A 474 26.21 -26.40 -19.37
CA GLU A 474 25.36 -27.54 -19.03
C GLU A 474 24.22 -27.18 -18.07
N VAL A 475 24.39 -26.15 -17.23
CA VAL A 475 23.34 -25.59 -16.38
C VAL A 475 22.53 -24.56 -17.16
N LYS A 476 23.21 -23.64 -17.87
CA LYS A 476 22.59 -22.54 -18.63
C LYS A 476 21.60 -23.04 -19.67
N GLU A 477 21.98 -24.04 -20.47
CA GLU A 477 21.15 -24.60 -21.55
C GLU A 477 19.88 -25.31 -21.05
N ARG A 478 19.77 -25.52 -19.73
CA ARG A 478 18.61 -26.14 -19.07
C ARG A 478 17.94 -25.21 -18.07
N THR A 479 18.20 -23.90 -18.11
CA THR A 479 17.71 -22.99 -17.09
C THR A 479 16.77 -21.94 -17.71
N ILE A 480 15.55 -21.88 -17.17
CA ILE A 480 14.66 -20.72 -17.36
C ILE A 480 15.15 -19.63 -16.41
N ILE A 481 15.37 -18.43 -16.94
CA ILE A 481 15.72 -17.26 -16.14
C ILE A 481 14.58 -16.25 -16.23
N VAL A 482 14.07 -15.80 -15.10
CA VAL A 482 13.07 -14.73 -14.99
C VAL A 482 13.70 -13.58 -14.23
N ILE A 483 13.72 -12.38 -14.83
CA ILE A 483 14.14 -11.13 -14.19
C ILE A 483 12.96 -10.17 -14.27
N ASN A 484 12.49 -9.69 -13.12
CA ASN A 484 11.40 -8.71 -13.07
C ASN A 484 11.45 -7.88 -11.78
N GLY A 485 10.67 -6.80 -11.74
CA GLY A 485 10.28 -6.15 -10.49
C GLY A 485 8.94 -6.68 -10.02
N ASP A 486 8.62 -6.51 -8.75
CA ASP A 486 7.28 -6.78 -8.24
C ASP A 486 6.33 -5.63 -8.58
N HIS A 487 6.71 -4.38 -8.35
CA HIS A 487 6.03 -3.15 -8.77
C HIS A 487 7.04 -2.03 -9.00
N GLY A 488 6.55 -0.86 -9.42
CA GLY A 488 7.37 0.33 -9.57
C GLY A 488 7.37 1.22 -8.33
N GLU A 489 7.85 2.46 -8.50
CA GLU A 489 8.04 3.46 -7.45
C GLU A 489 7.86 4.86 -8.04
N GLU A 490 7.11 5.73 -7.39
CA GLU A 490 6.87 7.11 -7.81
C GLU A 490 7.76 8.07 -7.02
N PHE A 491 8.34 9.04 -7.72
CA PHE A 491 9.16 10.13 -7.15
C PHE A 491 8.51 11.48 -7.47
N TYR A 492 7.26 11.67 -7.06
CA TYR A 492 6.45 12.88 -7.27
C TYR A 492 6.08 13.20 -8.74
N GLU A 493 6.33 12.31 -9.72
CA GLU A 493 5.95 12.55 -11.12
C GLU A 493 4.45 12.80 -11.28
N LYS A 494 3.62 12.19 -10.46
CA LYS A 494 2.17 12.39 -10.38
C LYS A 494 1.74 12.93 -9.01
N GLY A 495 2.69 13.46 -8.23
CA GLY A 495 2.47 14.13 -6.96
C GLY A 495 2.45 13.22 -5.73
N ARG A 496 3.03 12.01 -5.82
CA ARG A 496 3.20 11.09 -4.68
C ARG A 496 4.62 10.59 -4.58
N LEU A 497 5.00 10.15 -3.39
CA LEU A 497 6.27 9.49 -3.14
C LEU A 497 6.01 8.01 -2.84
N GLY A 498 6.81 7.13 -3.45
CA GLY A 498 6.78 5.73 -3.12
C GLY A 498 5.73 4.93 -3.91
N HIS A 499 5.16 3.94 -3.28
CA HIS A 499 4.17 3.02 -3.85
C HIS A 499 2.99 2.83 -2.88
N ASN A 500 2.04 1.92 -3.17
CA ASN A 500 0.82 1.68 -2.38
C ASN A 500 -0.15 2.87 -2.32
N SER A 501 -0.04 3.85 -3.21
CA SER A 501 -0.83 5.08 -3.16
C SER A 501 -1.75 5.28 -4.35
N THR A 502 -1.25 5.05 -5.56
CA THR A 502 -1.97 5.27 -6.82
C THR A 502 -1.70 4.14 -7.82
N PHE A 503 -2.49 4.10 -8.91
CA PHE A 503 -2.30 3.13 -9.99
C PHE A 503 -1.64 3.77 -11.23
N VAL A 504 -0.74 4.72 -11.01
CA VAL A 504 0.03 5.35 -12.08
C VAL A 504 1.10 4.42 -12.63
N ASP A 505 1.55 4.70 -13.84
CA ASP A 505 2.54 3.87 -14.53
C ASP A 505 3.84 3.73 -13.72
N GLU A 506 4.27 4.78 -13.04
CA GLU A 506 5.47 4.79 -12.20
C GLU A 506 5.40 3.77 -11.05
N GLN A 507 4.20 3.49 -10.52
CA GLN A 507 3.98 2.51 -9.45
C GLN A 507 3.61 1.11 -9.99
N LEU A 508 3.14 0.99 -11.24
CA LEU A 508 2.68 -0.27 -11.82
C LEU A 508 3.63 -0.89 -12.83
N LYS A 509 4.35 -0.09 -13.61
CA LYS A 509 5.24 -0.63 -14.66
C LYS A 509 6.55 -1.11 -14.06
N THR A 510 6.90 -2.34 -14.42
CA THR A 510 8.10 -3.03 -13.97
C THR A 510 8.73 -3.81 -15.13
N PRO A 511 10.04 -4.06 -15.14
CA PRO A 511 10.66 -4.83 -16.22
C PRO A 511 10.20 -6.29 -16.17
N LEU A 512 10.17 -6.94 -17.33
CA LEU A 512 10.06 -8.39 -17.45
C LEU A 512 10.98 -8.91 -18.57
N VAL A 513 11.89 -9.80 -18.18
CA VAL A 513 12.74 -10.57 -19.09
C VAL A 513 12.62 -12.04 -18.72
N ILE A 514 12.33 -12.89 -19.70
CA ILE A 514 12.26 -14.35 -19.51
C ILE A 514 13.14 -15.00 -20.59
N THR A 515 14.13 -15.80 -20.19
CA THR A 515 14.83 -16.69 -21.12
C THR A 515 14.37 -18.12 -20.87
N ILE A 516 14.04 -18.82 -21.94
CA ILE A 516 13.60 -20.22 -21.88
C ILE A 516 14.45 -21.00 -22.91
N PRO A 517 15.07 -22.10 -22.53
CA PRO A 517 15.82 -22.93 -23.48
C PRO A 517 14.98 -23.33 -24.70
N GLY A 518 15.51 -23.09 -25.89
CA GLY A 518 14.83 -23.39 -27.14
C GLY A 518 13.81 -22.34 -27.60
N VAL A 519 13.61 -21.26 -26.85
CA VAL A 519 12.77 -20.12 -27.27
C VAL A 519 13.67 -19.00 -27.78
N GLU A 520 13.38 -18.56 -29.01
CA GLU A 520 14.14 -17.45 -29.64
C GLU A 520 13.82 -16.11 -28.99
N HIS A 521 14.73 -15.15 -29.18
CA HIS A 521 14.52 -13.77 -28.76
C HIS A 521 13.25 -13.19 -29.36
N ARG A 522 12.44 -12.56 -28.48
CA ARG A 522 11.21 -11.86 -28.86
C ARG A 522 11.06 -10.58 -28.03
N THR A 523 10.89 -9.45 -28.69
CA THR A 523 10.43 -8.21 -28.04
C THR A 523 8.90 -8.17 -28.10
N VAL A 524 8.26 -8.18 -26.92
CA VAL A 524 6.83 -8.12 -26.75
C VAL A 524 6.42 -6.68 -26.52
N ALA A 525 5.84 -6.04 -27.54
CA ALA A 525 5.46 -4.62 -27.50
C ALA A 525 4.02 -4.38 -27.04
N HIS A 526 3.18 -5.40 -27.04
CA HIS A 526 1.85 -5.29 -26.45
C HIS A 526 1.92 -5.40 -24.92
N ARG A 527 0.92 -4.85 -24.26
CA ARG A 527 0.84 -4.84 -22.80
C ARG A 527 0.75 -6.26 -22.24
N THR A 528 1.56 -6.56 -21.24
CA THR A 528 1.56 -7.82 -20.48
C THR A 528 1.40 -7.55 -18.99
N HIS A 529 1.14 -8.58 -18.22
CA HIS A 529 0.82 -8.47 -16.80
C HIS A 529 1.46 -9.61 -15.99
N HIS A 530 1.71 -9.42 -14.70
CA HIS A 530 2.27 -10.45 -13.81
C HIS A 530 1.51 -11.79 -13.89
N THR A 531 0.20 -11.76 -14.07
CA THR A 531 -0.61 -12.99 -14.20
C THR A 531 -0.24 -13.84 -15.42
N ASP A 532 0.50 -13.29 -16.38
CA ASP A 532 0.89 -13.98 -17.62
C ASP A 532 2.18 -14.80 -17.46
N ILE A 533 2.94 -14.59 -16.38
CA ILE A 533 4.23 -15.26 -16.19
C ILE A 533 4.04 -16.77 -16.03
N ILE A 534 3.13 -17.19 -15.16
CA ILE A 534 2.87 -18.64 -14.93
C ILE A 534 2.33 -19.33 -16.20
N PRO A 535 1.32 -18.80 -16.91
CA PRO A 535 0.88 -19.38 -18.19
C PRO A 535 2.01 -19.48 -19.24
N THR A 536 2.97 -18.58 -19.20
CA THR A 536 4.11 -18.60 -20.14
C THR A 536 5.08 -19.73 -19.86
N ILE A 537 5.39 -20.00 -18.59
CA ILE A 537 6.37 -21.04 -18.22
C ILE A 537 5.75 -22.43 -18.01
N ALA A 538 4.46 -22.53 -17.65
CA ALA A 538 3.81 -23.79 -17.30
C ALA A 538 3.88 -24.89 -18.39
N PRO A 539 3.76 -24.58 -19.71
CA PRO A 539 3.91 -25.61 -20.75
C PRO A 539 5.30 -26.26 -20.75
N PHE A 540 6.35 -25.52 -20.42
CA PHE A 540 7.73 -26.05 -20.33
C PHE A 540 7.94 -26.92 -19.07
N LEU A 541 7.03 -26.86 -18.11
CA LEU A 541 6.97 -27.73 -16.93
C LEU A 541 5.97 -28.88 -17.15
N GLY A 542 5.55 -29.12 -18.39
CA GLY A 542 4.71 -30.22 -18.79
C GLY A 542 3.20 -30.06 -18.56
N VAL A 543 2.73 -28.87 -18.21
CA VAL A 543 1.29 -28.59 -18.05
C VAL A 543 0.60 -28.59 -19.39
N LYS A 544 -0.51 -29.33 -19.50
CA LYS A 544 -1.32 -29.49 -20.74
C LYS A 544 -2.64 -28.70 -20.69
N ASN A 545 -3.07 -28.32 -19.50
CA ASN A 545 -4.30 -27.54 -19.33
C ASN A 545 -4.18 -26.16 -19.98
N PRO A 546 -5.29 -25.64 -20.56
CA PRO A 546 -5.32 -24.23 -20.96
C PRO A 546 -5.21 -23.33 -19.73
N PRO A 547 -4.58 -22.14 -19.85
CA PRO A 547 -4.36 -21.21 -18.73
C PRO A 547 -5.61 -20.94 -17.88
N LYS A 548 -6.76 -20.81 -18.49
CA LYS A 548 -8.05 -20.55 -17.82
C LYS A 548 -8.39 -21.55 -16.70
N ASP A 549 -7.85 -22.75 -16.71
CA ASP A 549 -8.11 -23.74 -15.65
C ASP A 549 -7.36 -23.44 -14.33
N TYR A 550 -6.31 -22.61 -14.39
CA TYR A 550 -5.44 -22.34 -13.23
C TYR A 550 -4.97 -20.88 -13.12
N SER A 551 -5.26 -20.03 -14.10
CA SER A 551 -4.81 -18.64 -14.14
C SER A 551 -5.88 -17.73 -14.75
N VAL A 552 -5.78 -16.43 -14.51
CA VAL A 552 -6.50 -15.37 -15.26
C VAL A 552 -5.62 -14.76 -16.35
N GLY A 553 -4.35 -15.17 -16.42
CA GLY A 553 -3.38 -14.73 -17.42
C GLY A 553 -3.37 -15.61 -18.66
N GLU A 554 -2.58 -15.20 -19.64
CA GLU A 554 -2.32 -15.88 -20.90
C GLU A 554 -0.81 -15.99 -21.14
N SER A 555 -0.39 -16.91 -22.01
CA SER A 555 1.02 -17.01 -22.38
C SER A 555 1.43 -15.86 -23.28
N ILE A 556 2.48 -15.12 -22.91
CA ILE A 556 3.04 -14.04 -23.74
C ILE A 556 3.75 -14.57 -24.99
N LEU A 557 3.92 -15.88 -25.10
CA LEU A 557 4.47 -16.57 -26.30
C LEU A 557 3.39 -16.94 -27.30
N ASP A 558 2.11 -16.84 -26.92
CA ASP A 558 1.01 -17.13 -27.83
C ASP A 558 0.87 -16.02 -28.88
N ASP A 559 0.91 -16.37 -30.16
CA ASP A 559 0.72 -15.42 -31.25
C ASP A 559 -0.70 -14.83 -31.29
N GLY A 560 -1.67 -15.48 -30.64
CA GLY A 560 -3.04 -15.01 -30.43
C GLY A 560 -3.25 -14.17 -29.18
N TYR A 561 -2.18 -13.82 -28.47
CA TYR A 561 -2.29 -12.99 -27.26
C TYR A 561 -2.95 -11.65 -27.55
N ASP A 562 -4.14 -11.42 -26.97
CA ASP A 562 -4.92 -10.18 -27.16
C ASP A 562 -5.76 -9.86 -25.90
N ARG A 563 -5.10 -9.69 -24.76
CA ARG A 563 -5.80 -9.32 -23.54
C ARG A 563 -6.28 -7.88 -23.59
N GLN A 564 -7.57 -7.69 -23.49
CA GLN A 564 -8.24 -6.38 -23.59
C GLN A 564 -8.20 -5.59 -22.29
N PHE A 565 -8.02 -6.26 -21.15
CA PHE A 565 -7.95 -5.64 -19.83
C PHE A 565 -7.13 -6.45 -18.84
N TYR A 566 -6.72 -5.78 -17.77
CA TYR A 566 -6.05 -6.33 -16.59
C TYR A 566 -6.66 -5.74 -15.34
N VAL A 567 -6.43 -6.37 -14.18
CA VAL A 567 -6.75 -5.79 -12.88
C VAL A 567 -5.48 -5.78 -12.03
N SER A 568 -5.03 -4.59 -11.65
CA SER A 568 -3.99 -4.42 -10.64
C SER A 568 -4.64 -4.11 -9.29
N CYS A 569 -4.21 -4.80 -8.25
CA CYS A 569 -4.86 -4.75 -6.94
C CYS A 569 -4.07 -3.92 -5.94
N GLY A 570 -4.78 -3.27 -5.02
CA GLY A 570 -4.21 -2.53 -3.92
C GLY A 570 -4.78 -2.97 -2.57
N TRP A 571 -4.46 -2.21 -1.51
CA TRP A 571 -4.93 -2.55 -0.17
C TRP A 571 -6.45 -2.44 -0.01
N LYS A 572 -7.08 -1.46 -0.65
CA LYS A 572 -8.52 -1.17 -0.52
C LYS A 572 -9.20 -0.86 -1.85
N LEU A 573 -8.45 -0.77 -2.90
CA LEU A 573 -8.90 -0.39 -4.23
C LEU A 573 -8.24 -1.31 -5.23
N ASP A 574 -8.94 -1.64 -6.29
CA ASP A 574 -8.39 -2.31 -7.45
C ASP A 574 -8.51 -1.39 -8.66
N CYS A 575 -7.69 -1.58 -9.66
CA CYS A 575 -7.71 -0.80 -10.88
C CYS A 575 -7.96 -1.70 -12.08
N PHE A 576 -9.03 -1.43 -12.80
CA PHE A 576 -9.31 -1.99 -14.11
C PHE A 576 -8.52 -1.19 -15.16
N ILE A 577 -7.67 -1.86 -15.91
CA ILE A 577 -6.72 -1.24 -16.84
C ILE A 577 -7.01 -1.78 -18.24
N THR A 578 -7.26 -0.87 -19.17
CA THR A 578 -7.32 -1.14 -20.62
C THR A 578 -6.14 -0.46 -21.32
N ARG A 579 -6.05 -0.59 -22.63
CA ARG A 579 -5.03 0.13 -23.41
C ARG A 579 -5.12 1.65 -23.21
N ASP A 580 -6.35 2.18 -23.19
CA ASP A 580 -6.59 3.63 -23.27
C ASP A 580 -7.00 4.25 -21.93
N TYR A 581 -7.41 3.43 -20.94
CA TYR A 581 -8.00 3.91 -19.70
C TYR A 581 -7.58 3.09 -18.49
N LYS A 582 -7.55 3.75 -17.35
CA LYS A 582 -7.48 3.14 -16.01
C LYS A 582 -8.71 3.57 -15.22
N TYR A 583 -9.41 2.61 -14.62
CA TYR A 583 -10.60 2.85 -13.82
C TYR A 583 -10.47 2.23 -12.43
N ILE A 584 -10.46 3.07 -11.39
CA ILE A 584 -10.34 2.61 -10.00
C ILE A 584 -11.68 2.04 -9.55
N LEU A 585 -11.64 0.77 -9.16
CA LEU A 585 -12.77 0.01 -8.65
C LEU A 585 -12.81 0.16 -7.13
N PRO A 586 -13.89 0.70 -6.54
CA PRO A 586 -14.04 0.70 -5.11
C PRO A 586 -14.31 -0.75 -4.63
N THR A 587 -13.36 -1.33 -3.91
CA THR A 587 -13.52 -2.63 -3.26
C THR A 587 -13.84 -2.41 -1.78
N GLY A 588 -14.85 -3.12 -1.28
CA GLY A 588 -15.23 -3.08 0.12
C GLY A 588 -16.34 -2.12 0.52
N THR A 589 -17.06 -2.48 1.60
CA THR A 589 -18.18 -1.71 2.17
C THR A 589 -17.75 -0.37 2.78
N GLY A 590 -16.44 -0.14 2.89
CA GLY A 590 -15.83 1.08 3.40
C GLY A 590 -15.04 1.86 2.35
N ALA A 591 -15.03 1.43 1.09
CA ALA A 591 -14.35 2.16 0.03
C ALA A 591 -14.95 3.56 -0.09
N LYS A 592 -14.13 4.56 0.20
CA LYS A 592 -14.51 5.94 0.03
C LYS A 592 -14.49 6.24 -1.46
N TYR A 593 -15.55 6.87 -1.97
CA TYR A 593 -15.61 7.29 -3.36
C TYR A 593 -14.61 8.42 -3.56
N TYR A 594 -13.52 8.13 -4.27
CA TYR A 594 -12.61 9.17 -4.72
C TYR A 594 -13.23 9.83 -5.95
N GLY A 595 -13.29 11.14 -5.97
CA GLY A 595 -14.05 11.90 -6.98
C GLY A 595 -13.52 11.84 -8.42
N ARG A 596 -12.47 11.06 -8.69
CA ARG A 596 -11.88 10.87 -10.02
C ARG A 596 -11.40 9.44 -10.17
N ASN A 597 -12.33 8.55 -10.53
CA ASN A 597 -12.02 7.12 -10.66
C ASN A 597 -11.47 6.77 -12.05
N LEU A 598 -11.66 7.64 -13.05
CA LEU A 598 -11.25 7.40 -14.43
C LEU A 598 -10.06 8.28 -14.80
N SER A 599 -9.07 7.69 -15.42
CA SER A 599 -7.96 8.37 -16.10
C SER A 599 -7.70 7.77 -17.47
N THR A 600 -6.99 8.50 -18.31
CA THR A 600 -6.42 7.96 -19.54
C THR A 600 -5.34 6.92 -19.22
N GLY A 601 -4.90 6.17 -20.22
CA GLY A 601 -3.81 5.18 -20.06
C GLY A 601 -2.48 5.81 -19.62
N ASP A 602 -2.27 7.12 -19.88
CA ASP A 602 -1.11 7.93 -19.46
C ASP A 602 -1.38 8.75 -18.17
N ASP A 603 -2.34 8.31 -17.37
CA ASP A 603 -2.65 8.82 -16.01
C ASP A 603 -3.24 10.22 -15.94
N LYS A 604 -3.78 10.78 -17.04
CA LYS A 604 -4.51 12.07 -17.00
C LYS A 604 -5.91 11.87 -16.45
N PRO A 605 -6.29 12.51 -15.33
CA PRO A 605 -7.62 12.36 -14.75
C PRO A 605 -8.73 12.81 -15.70
N LEU A 606 -9.83 12.05 -15.78
CA LEU A 606 -11.03 12.38 -16.53
C LEU A 606 -12.21 12.64 -15.58
N GLY A 607 -13.07 13.59 -15.94
CA GLY A 607 -14.13 14.08 -15.06
C GLY A 607 -15.42 13.25 -15.08
N ASP A 608 -15.77 12.64 -16.23
CA ASP A 608 -17.01 11.86 -16.42
C ASP A 608 -16.66 10.41 -16.75
N ASP A 609 -17.22 9.48 -15.99
CA ASP A 609 -17.05 8.06 -16.18
C ASP A 609 -18.28 7.37 -16.85
N GLY A 610 -19.36 8.12 -17.10
CA GLY A 610 -20.60 7.53 -17.61
C GLY A 610 -20.50 6.90 -19.01
N GLU A 611 -19.75 7.53 -19.92
CA GLU A 611 -19.50 6.96 -21.25
C GLU A 611 -18.60 5.72 -21.16
N PHE A 612 -17.52 5.80 -20.36
CA PHE A 612 -16.62 4.70 -20.09
C PHE A 612 -17.39 3.49 -19.55
N LEU A 613 -18.20 3.67 -18.52
CA LEU A 613 -18.98 2.60 -17.90
C LEU A 613 -19.93 1.91 -18.90
N ARG A 614 -20.58 2.68 -19.78
CA ARG A 614 -21.42 2.09 -20.84
C ARG A 614 -20.60 1.30 -21.85
N ARG A 615 -19.47 1.84 -22.32
CA ARG A 615 -18.60 1.22 -23.33
C ARG A 615 -17.95 -0.05 -22.82
N TYR A 616 -17.45 -0.04 -21.58
CA TYR A 616 -16.69 -1.14 -20.99
C TYR A 616 -17.50 -2.06 -20.06
N ALA A 617 -18.83 -1.89 -19.96
CA ALA A 617 -19.70 -2.65 -19.06
C ALA A 617 -19.46 -4.16 -19.10
N LYS A 618 -19.39 -4.76 -20.29
CA LYS A 618 -19.16 -6.21 -20.45
C LYS A 618 -17.79 -6.64 -19.94
N MET A 619 -16.73 -5.85 -20.20
CA MET A 619 -15.37 -6.15 -19.73
C MET A 619 -15.27 -6.00 -18.21
N LEU A 620 -15.96 -5.02 -17.62
CA LEU A 620 -16.03 -4.85 -16.18
C LEU A 620 -16.72 -6.04 -15.49
N VAL A 621 -17.80 -6.57 -16.10
CA VAL A 621 -18.46 -7.80 -15.62
C VAL A 621 -17.51 -8.99 -15.71
N GLN A 622 -16.77 -9.12 -16.82
CA GLN A 622 -15.78 -10.18 -16.98
C GLN A 622 -14.64 -10.05 -15.97
N ALA A 623 -14.12 -8.85 -15.75
CA ALA A 623 -13.08 -8.60 -14.75
C ALA A 623 -13.53 -9.02 -13.34
N ASN A 624 -14.77 -8.68 -12.96
CA ASN A 624 -15.34 -9.12 -11.68
C ASN A 624 -15.47 -10.65 -11.60
N HIS A 625 -15.91 -11.29 -12.67
CA HIS A 625 -15.97 -12.75 -12.76
C HIS A 625 -14.56 -13.35 -12.57
N ASP A 626 -13.54 -12.84 -13.25
CA ASP A 626 -12.17 -13.35 -13.19
C ASP A 626 -11.56 -13.12 -11.80
N MET A 627 -11.86 -12.01 -11.14
CA MET A 627 -11.44 -11.71 -9.77
C MET A 627 -11.97 -12.73 -8.75
N MET A 628 -13.13 -13.34 -9.01
CA MET A 628 -13.81 -14.26 -8.10
C MET A 628 -13.78 -15.74 -8.53
N ARG A 629 -13.20 -16.05 -9.70
CA ARG A 629 -13.32 -17.37 -10.34
C ARG A 629 -12.72 -18.52 -9.52
N PHE A 630 -11.62 -18.25 -8.82
CA PHE A 630 -10.88 -19.25 -8.07
C PHE A 630 -11.27 -19.35 -6.59
N VAL A 631 -12.36 -18.69 -6.21
CA VAL A 631 -12.90 -18.73 -4.84
C VAL A 631 -14.38 -19.11 -4.88
N LYS A 632 -14.85 -19.87 -3.89
CA LYS A 632 -16.26 -20.24 -3.76
C LYS A 632 -16.94 -19.31 -2.77
N LYS A 633 -18.09 -18.76 -3.17
CA LYS A 633 -18.92 -17.98 -2.25
C LYS A 633 -19.43 -18.88 -1.12
N GLY A 634 -19.30 -18.43 0.12
CA GLY A 634 -19.96 -19.03 1.26
C GLY A 634 -21.49 -18.95 1.09
N LYS A 635 -22.20 -20.01 1.46
CA LYS A 635 -23.69 -20.02 1.48
C LYS A 635 -24.21 -19.09 2.57
#